data_8b3f41fa8f3027e514a29b6da79ace3e
#
_entry.id   8b3f41fa8f3027e514a29b6da79ace3e
#
_cell.length_a   1.000
_cell.length_b   1.000
_cell.length_c   1.000
_cell.angle_alpha   90.00
_cell.angle_beta   90.00
_cell.angle_gamma   90.00
#
_symmetry.space_group_name_H-M   'P 1'
#
loop_
_entity.id
_entity.type
_entity.pdbx_description
1 polymer ?
#
loop_
_entity_poly.entity_id
_entity_poly.type
_entity_poly.pdbx_seq_one_letter_code
_entity_poly.pdbx_strand_id
1 'polypeptide(L)'
;MCGIAGIFNLRAEQTPVAQTLVNMAAIMHHRGPDGFGYQIMDDTGVGFSHARLSIIDLNEERARQPFVSTDGNLLLAHNGEFYDFKRIRADLTAQGARFRTKSDSEIVMHLFQREGLDETLKHLRGEFAFGLYDKQDDSMYLVRDRFGIKPLYYTETDEGVVFGSELKVLFAHPSVKREFSSEGLYHQLIQVMVPGSTAFEGIRQVPPGHVVKVQRRNGKLELSEHKYWDVNFPQESEYPGDDVDEQPYIDGVRKHLLEAVQHRLTADVPVGCYLSGGIDSCAILGLSAAATQTSVKAFTIGFDSDAYDETPIAQEMAEATGADHHIMRLNADDLYDHFVKTIWHTERTIYNTLGVAKYLMSQQVNQVNYKVVLTGEGSDELFAGYPAFRKDMFLHGLDHLPDSERAAWQELLEKNNKLFKGAMLAREEFVSPAFNAKMGFTPSCVQPWLSCANVALPLIAEQRRGEVEDYDPGKAIADTLDASMLKGRHPLDRAQYVWIKTMLEGQILTWGGDRVDMANSMEARPAFLDHHLAEYAFTVPPHLRIKGNKEKYVLREAMKGLLPETLYKREKFAFMAPPAHTDPKKWQAVLKLAEQFLSKEAVEEAGLLDFAEVERTFAKHESDEVSIDEKVQLDAVINHMLGVQILHHHFVKTDVPEMAAQRAKELGWHA
;
A
#
# COMPACT_ATOMS: atom_id res chain seq x y z
N MET A 1 7.57 11.47 -7.14
CA MET A 1 6.13 11.17 -7.02
C MET A 1 5.31 12.44 -6.87
N CYS A 2 3.98 12.34 -7.03
CA CYS A 2 3.13 13.50 -7.17
C CYS A 2 1.76 13.25 -6.51
N GLY A 3 0.87 14.19 -6.62
CA GLY A 3 -0.55 14.03 -6.39
C GLY A 3 -1.33 14.40 -7.64
N ILE A 4 -2.35 13.65 -7.99
CA ILE A 4 -3.24 13.91 -9.12
C ILE A 4 -4.69 14.04 -8.67
N ALA A 5 -5.44 14.86 -9.39
CA ALA A 5 -6.88 14.97 -9.21
C ALA A 5 -7.56 15.36 -10.52
N GLY A 6 -8.85 15.12 -10.61
CA GLY A 6 -9.61 15.56 -11.77
C GLY A 6 -11.12 15.41 -11.63
N ILE A 7 -11.80 16.07 -12.53
CA ILE A 7 -13.25 16.15 -12.63
C ILE A 7 -13.63 15.82 -14.07
N PHE A 8 -14.63 14.94 -14.24
CA PHE A 8 -15.24 14.61 -15.51
C PHE A 8 -16.75 14.80 -15.36
N ASN A 9 -17.26 15.96 -15.78
CA ASN A 9 -18.66 16.31 -15.60
C ASN A 9 -19.58 15.48 -16.51
N LEU A 10 -20.78 15.25 -16.04
CA LEU A 10 -21.84 14.55 -16.81
C LEU A 10 -22.16 15.27 -18.13
N ARG A 11 -22.09 16.59 -18.13
CA ARG A 11 -22.37 17.44 -19.29
C ARG A 11 -21.08 18.10 -19.78
N ALA A 12 -20.79 17.96 -21.06
CA ALA A 12 -19.57 18.52 -21.67
C ALA A 12 -19.53 20.06 -21.59
N GLU A 13 -20.69 20.71 -21.67
CA GLU A 13 -20.82 22.16 -21.55
C GLU A 13 -20.65 22.72 -20.12
N GLN A 14 -20.67 21.83 -19.11
CA GLN A 14 -20.45 22.21 -17.71
C GLN A 14 -18.94 22.22 -17.42
N THR A 15 -18.33 23.38 -17.55
CA THR A 15 -16.91 23.56 -17.26
C THR A 15 -16.61 23.33 -15.78
N PRO A 16 -15.59 22.51 -15.42
CA PRO A 16 -15.14 22.40 -14.04
C PRO A 16 -14.74 23.75 -13.45
N VAL A 17 -15.04 23.96 -12.18
CA VAL A 17 -14.62 25.19 -11.48
C VAL A 17 -13.11 25.14 -11.26
N ALA A 18 -12.36 26.04 -11.88
CA ALA A 18 -10.89 26.06 -11.82
C ALA A 18 -10.37 26.13 -10.37
N GLN A 19 -11.00 26.94 -9.52
CA GLN A 19 -10.60 27.03 -8.11
C GLN A 19 -10.81 25.71 -7.35
N THR A 20 -11.81 24.91 -7.69
CA THR A 20 -11.97 23.56 -7.11
C THR A 20 -10.78 22.65 -7.45
N LEU A 21 -10.30 22.66 -8.70
CA LEU A 21 -9.11 21.91 -9.11
C LEU A 21 -7.86 22.40 -8.37
N VAL A 22 -7.70 23.71 -8.17
CA VAL A 22 -6.61 24.28 -7.38
C VAL A 22 -6.68 23.83 -5.92
N ASN A 23 -7.88 23.85 -5.31
CA ASN A 23 -8.09 23.41 -3.93
C ASN A 23 -7.76 21.90 -3.77
N MET A 24 -8.19 21.08 -4.74
CA MET A 24 -7.86 19.64 -4.77
C MET A 24 -6.34 19.41 -4.87
N ALA A 25 -5.61 20.22 -5.63
CA ALA A 25 -4.15 20.17 -5.68
C ALA A 25 -3.53 20.64 -4.35
N ALA A 26 -4.05 21.70 -3.75
CA ALA A 26 -3.50 22.29 -2.53
C ALA A 26 -3.59 21.37 -1.31
N ILE A 27 -4.69 20.63 -1.14
CA ILE A 27 -4.85 19.71 -0.01
C ILE A 27 -3.87 18.53 -0.06
N MET A 28 -3.36 18.19 -1.23
CA MET A 28 -2.33 17.17 -1.42
C MET A 28 -0.91 17.74 -1.64
N HIS A 29 -0.66 19.01 -1.26
CA HIS A 29 0.64 19.65 -1.35
C HIS A 29 1.78 18.85 -0.71
N HIS A 30 1.51 18.14 0.39
CA HIS A 30 2.46 17.26 1.06
C HIS A 30 3.01 16.16 0.12
N ARG A 31 2.28 15.76 -0.91
CA ARG A 31 2.75 14.81 -1.93
C ARG A 31 3.68 15.45 -2.95
N GLY A 32 3.45 16.72 -3.25
CA GLY A 32 4.19 17.43 -4.30
C GLY A 32 4.38 18.91 -3.99
N PRO A 33 5.38 19.26 -3.15
CA PRO A 33 5.59 20.62 -2.72
C PRO A 33 6.37 21.48 -3.75
N ASP A 34 6.96 20.87 -4.79
CA ASP A 34 7.84 21.56 -5.72
C ASP A 34 7.10 22.36 -6.81
N GLY A 35 5.78 22.19 -6.90
CA GLY A 35 4.97 22.95 -7.86
C GLY A 35 3.57 22.39 -8.04
N PHE A 36 2.73 23.14 -8.74
CA PHE A 36 1.40 22.70 -9.10
C PHE A 36 1.00 23.14 -10.50
N GLY A 37 -0.04 22.48 -11.03
CA GLY A 37 -0.69 22.90 -12.26
C GLY A 37 -2.13 22.40 -12.31
N TYR A 38 -2.93 23.04 -13.09
CA TYR A 38 -4.25 22.55 -13.50
C TYR A 38 -4.46 22.84 -15.00
N GLN A 39 -5.31 22.04 -15.61
CA GLN A 39 -5.72 22.22 -17.01
C GLN A 39 -7.19 21.83 -17.16
N ILE A 40 -7.96 22.68 -17.79
CA ILE A 40 -9.32 22.42 -18.22
C ILE A 40 -9.32 22.30 -19.74
N MET A 41 -10.01 21.28 -20.26
CA MET A 41 -10.19 21.09 -21.70
C MET A 41 -11.46 21.81 -22.14
N ASP A 42 -11.31 22.76 -23.07
CA ASP A 42 -12.43 23.59 -23.55
C ASP A 42 -13.56 22.73 -24.15
N ASP A 43 -14.80 23.06 -23.76
CA ASP A 43 -16.02 22.45 -24.25
C ASP A 43 -16.13 20.92 -24.02
N THR A 44 -15.43 20.42 -22.99
CA THR A 44 -15.45 18.96 -22.67
C THR A 44 -16.00 18.64 -21.29
N GLY A 45 -16.13 19.63 -20.39
CA GLY A 45 -16.50 19.38 -19.00
C GLY A 45 -15.41 18.60 -18.21
N VAL A 46 -14.16 18.61 -18.67
CA VAL A 46 -13.04 17.87 -18.07
C VAL A 46 -11.96 18.81 -17.61
N GLY A 47 -11.44 18.57 -16.41
CA GLY A 47 -10.31 19.29 -15.87
C GLY A 47 -9.52 18.43 -14.90
N PHE A 48 -8.18 18.52 -15.00
CA PHE A 48 -7.26 17.82 -14.11
C PHE A 48 -6.37 18.80 -13.36
N SER A 49 -5.87 18.37 -12.20
CA SER A 49 -4.86 19.09 -11.43
C SER A 49 -3.77 18.17 -10.90
N HIS A 50 -2.63 18.78 -10.54
CA HIS A 50 -1.42 18.04 -10.20
C HIS A 50 -0.60 18.81 -9.16
N ALA A 51 -0.14 18.12 -8.11
CA ALA A 51 0.87 18.60 -7.18
C ALA A 51 2.16 17.82 -7.42
N ARG A 52 3.27 18.52 -7.67
CA ARG A 52 4.49 17.93 -8.21
C ARG A 52 5.59 17.76 -7.16
N LEU A 53 6.15 16.55 -7.08
CA LEU A 53 7.46 16.28 -6.48
C LEU A 53 8.47 16.02 -7.62
N SER A 54 9.47 16.90 -7.74
CA SER A 54 10.44 16.86 -8.83
C SER A 54 11.54 15.83 -8.54
N ILE A 55 11.52 14.71 -9.28
CA ILE A 55 12.50 13.61 -9.19
C ILE A 55 13.16 13.40 -10.55
N ILE A 56 12.39 13.32 -11.64
CA ILE A 56 12.88 13.25 -13.01
C ILE A 56 12.46 14.54 -13.74
N ASP A 57 13.37 15.15 -14.50
CA ASP A 57 13.25 16.45 -15.16
C ASP A 57 12.96 17.59 -14.16
N LEU A 58 13.98 18.08 -13.48
CA LEU A 58 13.87 19.12 -12.45
C LEU A 58 13.44 20.51 -12.98
N ASN A 59 13.17 20.67 -14.27
CA ASN A 59 12.69 21.92 -14.83
C ASN A 59 11.18 22.07 -14.56
N GLU A 60 10.82 23.03 -13.72
CA GLU A 60 9.45 23.25 -13.24
C GLU A 60 8.47 23.64 -14.35
N GLU A 61 8.86 24.53 -15.27
CA GLU A 61 7.96 24.98 -16.34
C GLU A 61 7.70 23.88 -17.37
N ARG A 62 8.79 23.26 -17.84
CA ARG A 62 8.71 22.27 -18.92
C ARG A 62 8.01 21.00 -18.49
N ALA A 63 8.26 20.53 -17.26
CA ALA A 63 7.72 19.28 -16.73
C ALA A 63 6.44 19.46 -15.88
N ARG A 64 5.82 20.65 -15.93
CA ARG A 64 4.55 20.92 -15.25
C ARG A 64 3.43 20.09 -15.85
N GLN A 65 2.73 19.38 -15.00
CA GLN A 65 1.53 18.65 -15.35
C GLN A 65 0.27 19.38 -14.87
N PRO A 66 -0.92 19.11 -15.43
CA PRO A 66 -1.25 18.09 -16.45
C PRO A 66 -0.68 18.41 -17.83
N PHE A 67 -0.34 17.35 -18.60
CA PHE A 67 0.12 17.49 -19.98
C PHE A 67 -1.04 17.46 -20.97
N VAL A 68 -0.99 18.32 -21.98
CA VAL A 68 -1.86 18.29 -23.15
C VAL A 68 -1.06 17.84 -24.35
N SER A 69 -1.57 16.89 -25.15
CA SER A 69 -0.91 16.45 -26.37
C SER A 69 -0.79 17.59 -27.40
N THR A 70 0.12 17.47 -28.36
CA THR A 70 0.39 18.52 -29.35
C THR A 70 -0.82 18.82 -30.23
N ASP A 71 -1.67 17.82 -30.49
CA ASP A 71 -2.93 17.94 -31.24
C ASP A 71 -4.12 18.43 -30.39
N GLY A 72 -3.92 18.61 -29.08
CA GLY A 72 -4.94 19.07 -28.15
C GLY A 72 -6.00 18.04 -27.79
N ASN A 73 -5.83 16.76 -28.15
CA ASN A 73 -6.85 15.73 -27.93
C ASN A 73 -6.71 14.97 -26.63
N LEU A 74 -5.49 14.90 -26.06
CA LEU A 74 -5.24 14.16 -24.80
C LEU A 74 -4.91 15.11 -23.66
N LEU A 75 -5.42 14.77 -22.47
CA LEU A 75 -5.05 15.38 -21.20
C LEU A 75 -4.55 14.28 -20.26
N LEU A 76 -3.36 14.44 -19.68
CA LEU A 76 -2.72 13.46 -18.81
C LEU A 76 -2.28 14.10 -17.48
N ALA A 77 -2.65 13.48 -16.36
CA ALA A 77 -2.05 13.70 -15.06
C ALA A 77 -1.50 12.37 -14.53
N HIS A 78 -0.22 12.34 -14.15
CA HIS A 78 0.49 11.13 -13.73
C HIS A 78 1.17 11.32 -12.36
N ASN A 79 1.02 10.31 -11.51
CA ASN A 79 1.71 10.15 -10.24
C ASN A 79 2.48 8.82 -10.26
N GLY A 80 3.80 8.87 -10.27
CA GLY A 80 4.64 7.68 -10.26
C GLY A 80 5.89 7.82 -11.12
N GLU A 81 6.45 6.68 -11.50
CA GLU A 81 7.67 6.57 -12.31
C GLU A 81 7.54 5.44 -13.34
N PHE A 82 7.95 5.72 -14.58
CA PHE A 82 8.10 4.72 -15.65
C PHE A 82 9.60 4.46 -15.86
N TYR A 83 10.10 3.35 -15.36
CA TYR A 83 11.55 3.10 -15.27
C TYR A 83 12.25 2.88 -16.61
N ASP A 84 11.62 2.26 -17.59
CA ASP A 84 12.20 1.98 -18.92
C ASP A 84 11.95 3.11 -19.94
N PHE A 85 11.58 4.29 -19.45
CA PHE A 85 11.17 5.41 -20.32
C PHE A 85 12.26 5.86 -21.30
N LYS A 86 13.54 5.73 -20.95
CA LYS A 86 14.65 6.17 -21.82
C LYS A 86 14.69 5.36 -23.12
N ARG A 87 14.53 4.04 -23.03
CA ARG A 87 14.46 3.15 -24.19
C ARG A 87 13.20 3.43 -25.01
N ILE A 88 12.04 3.49 -24.35
CA ILE A 88 10.75 3.77 -25.01
C ILE A 88 10.79 5.12 -25.74
N ARG A 89 11.36 6.16 -25.10
CA ARG A 89 11.54 7.48 -25.72
C ARG A 89 12.45 7.42 -26.95
N ALA A 90 13.56 6.68 -26.88
CA ALA A 90 14.47 6.54 -28.02
C ALA A 90 13.76 5.87 -29.21
N ASP A 91 13.01 4.79 -28.95
CA ASP A 91 12.24 4.04 -29.95
C ASP A 91 11.16 4.94 -30.60
N LEU A 92 10.41 5.68 -29.78
CA LEU A 92 9.38 6.60 -30.25
C LEU A 92 9.98 7.76 -31.06
N THR A 93 11.12 8.31 -30.62
CA THR A 93 11.83 9.39 -31.34
C THR A 93 12.32 8.92 -32.70
N ALA A 94 12.88 7.68 -32.78
CA ALA A 94 13.30 7.08 -34.05
C ALA A 94 12.11 6.92 -35.04
N GLN A 95 10.89 6.83 -34.52
CA GLN A 95 9.65 6.75 -35.29
C GLN A 95 8.99 8.14 -35.54
N GLY A 96 9.67 9.23 -35.16
CA GLY A 96 9.24 10.61 -35.46
C GLY A 96 8.49 11.32 -34.34
N ALA A 97 8.33 10.71 -33.15
CA ALA A 97 7.74 11.39 -32.00
C ALA A 97 8.64 12.58 -31.53
N ARG A 98 8.00 13.67 -31.15
CA ARG A 98 8.67 14.88 -30.64
C ARG A 98 8.24 15.12 -29.20
N PHE A 99 9.17 14.95 -28.28
CA PHE A 99 8.98 15.20 -26.85
C PHE A 99 9.24 16.64 -26.47
N ARG A 100 8.41 17.21 -25.60
CA ARG A 100 8.56 18.58 -25.07
C ARG A 100 9.34 18.61 -23.77
N THR A 101 9.29 17.50 -23.00
CA THR A 101 9.91 17.39 -21.68
C THR A 101 11.02 16.35 -21.68
N LYS A 102 11.75 16.23 -20.57
CA LYS A 102 12.61 15.06 -20.28
C LYS A 102 11.93 14.09 -19.29
N SER A 103 10.70 14.40 -18.86
CA SER A 103 9.92 13.55 -17.97
C SER A 103 9.64 12.19 -18.60
N ASP A 104 9.61 11.16 -17.77
CA ASP A 104 9.15 9.82 -18.10
C ASP A 104 7.66 9.80 -18.47
N SER A 105 6.84 10.62 -17.81
CA SER A 105 5.38 10.65 -17.94
C SER A 105 4.88 10.90 -19.37
N GLU A 106 5.60 11.66 -20.17
CA GLU A 106 5.17 12.05 -21.52
C GLU A 106 5.09 10.86 -22.50
N ILE A 107 5.79 9.73 -22.20
CA ILE A 107 5.74 8.54 -23.07
C ILE A 107 4.33 7.98 -23.23
N VAL A 108 3.49 8.11 -22.18
CA VAL A 108 2.11 7.55 -22.17
C VAL A 108 1.29 8.13 -23.31
N MET A 109 1.33 9.45 -23.50
CA MET A 109 0.55 10.09 -24.58
C MET A 109 0.99 9.64 -25.98
N HIS A 110 2.30 9.52 -26.21
CA HIS A 110 2.83 9.05 -27.49
C HIS A 110 2.53 7.57 -27.78
N LEU A 111 2.62 6.71 -26.74
CA LEU A 111 2.24 5.30 -26.85
C LEU A 111 0.75 5.18 -27.13
N PHE A 112 -0.10 5.88 -26.36
CA PHE A 112 -1.55 5.84 -26.50
C PHE A 112 -2.01 6.31 -27.89
N GLN A 113 -1.47 7.42 -28.40
CA GLN A 113 -1.79 7.91 -29.75
C GLN A 113 -1.42 6.93 -30.84
N ARG A 114 -0.37 6.13 -30.64
CA ARG A 114 0.12 5.19 -31.63
C ARG A 114 -0.64 3.86 -31.64
N GLU A 115 -0.96 3.31 -30.49
CA GLU A 115 -1.38 1.92 -30.37
C GLU A 115 -2.54 1.68 -29.38
N GLY A 116 -3.08 2.75 -28.78
CA GLY A 116 -4.17 2.66 -27.81
C GLY A 116 -3.72 2.22 -26.42
N LEU A 117 -4.70 2.13 -25.50
CA LEU A 117 -4.40 1.94 -24.06
C LEU A 117 -3.79 0.57 -23.76
N ASP A 118 -4.40 -0.51 -24.29
CA ASP A 118 -4.02 -1.89 -23.93
C ASP A 118 -2.56 -2.20 -24.29
N GLU A 119 -2.12 -1.78 -25.48
CA GLU A 119 -0.73 -1.94 -25.90
C GLU A 119 0.21 -1.01 -25.09
N THR A 120 -0.22 0.23 -24.84
CA THR A 120 0.51 1.15 -23.96
C THR A 120 0.84 0.50 -22.60
N LEU A 121 -0.14 -0.13 -21.95
CA LEU A 121 0.02 -0.73 -20.63
C LEU A 121 1.01 -1.91 -20.61
N LYS A 122 1.19 -2.60 -21.73
CA LYS A 122 2.20 -3.67 -21.86
C LYS A 122 3.63 -3.11 -21.85
N HIS A 123 3.83 -1.90 -22.37
CA HIS A 123 5.14 -1.24 -22.39
C HIS A 123 5.53 -0.62 -21.05
N LEU A 124 4.56 -0.29 -20.18
CA LEU A 124 4.83 0.44 -18.95
C LEU A 124 5.41 -0.48 -17.86
N ARG A 125 6.65 -0.22 -17.48
CA ARG A 125 7.32 -0.81 -16.31
C ARG A 125 7.51 0.27 -15.27
N GLY A 126 6.87 0.11 -14.11
CA GLY A 126 6.94 1.14 -13.09
C GLY A 126 5.87 1.00 -12.02
N GLU A 127 5.78 2.02 -11.23
CA GLU A 127 4.83 2.23 -10.16
C GLU A 127 4.09 3.54 -10.45
N PHE A 128 2.79 3.45 -10.72
CA PHE A 128 2.07 4.58 -11.29
C PHE A 128 0.56 4.57 -11.03
N ALA A 129 0.02 5.77 -10.97
CA ALA A 129 -1.40 6.03 -11.16
C ALA A 129 -1.55 7.22 -12.10
N PHE A 130 -2.45 7.15 -13.07
CA PHE A 130 -2.71 8.29 -13.94
C PHE A 130 -4.17 8.39 -14.36
N GLY A 131 -4.59 9.64 -14.62
CA GLY A 131 -5.79 9.97 -15.35
C GLY A 131 -5.42 10.39 -16.77
N LEU A 132 -6.03 9.78 -17.77
CA LEU A 132 -5.91 10.12 -19.19
C LEU A 132 -7.28 10.39 -19.77
N TYR A 133 -7.50 11.58 -20.33
CA TYR A 133 -8.70 11.90 -21.07
C TYR A 133 -8.40 11.96 -22.56
N ASP A 134 -9.24 11.30 -23.34
CA ASP A 134 -9.24 11.35 -24.81
C ASP A 134 -10.50 12.07 -25.31
N LYS A 135 -10.30 13.26 -25.89
CA LYS A 135 -11.35 14.09 -26.44
C LYS A 135 -12.03 13.45 -27.67
N GLN A 136 -11.31 12.60 -28.42
CA GLN A 136 -11.87 11.96 -29.63
C GLN A 136 -12.93 10.91 -29.29
N ASP A 137 -12.69 10.13 -28.24
CA ASP A 137 -13.59 9.08 -27.74
C ASP A 137 -14.49 9.56 -26.58
N ASP A 138 -14.31 10.82 -26.15
CA ASP A 138 -14.94 11.42 -24.97
C ASP A 138 -14.90 10.48 -23.74
N SER A 139 -13.71 9.94 -23.50
CA SER A 139 -13.46 8.94 -22.48
C SER A 139 -12.32 9.34 -21.55
N MET A 140 -12.51 9.10 -20.25
CA MET A 140 -11.46 9.21 -19.25
C MET A 140 -11.05 7.81 -18.78
N TYR A 141 -9.76 7.59 -18.68
CA TYR A 141 -9.17 6.35 -18.19
C TYR A 141 -8.45 6.64 -16.88
N LEU A 142 -8.84 5.96 -15.82
CA LEU A 142 -8.16 5.96 -14.52
C LEU A 142 -7.37 4.66 -14.42
N VAL A 143 -6.06 4.76 -14.42
CA VAL A 143 -5.16 3.59 -14.51
C VAL A 143 -4.32 3.51 -13.25
N ARG A 144 -4.22 2.30 -12.68
CA ARG A 144 -3.40 2.03 -11.50
C ARG A 144 -2.41 0.90 -11.77
N ASP A 145 -1.19 1.01 -11.24
CA ASP A 145 -0.13 0.02 -11.44
C ASP A 145 -0.50 -1.38 -10.95
N ARG A 146 0.30 -2.36 -11.34
CA ARG A 146 0.04 -3.80 -11.17
C ARG A 146 -0.16 -4.24 -9.74
N PHE A 147 0.54 -3.62 -8.78
CA PHE A 147 0.43 -3.93 -7.35
C PHE A 147 -0.34 -2.89 -6.54
N GLY A 148 -0.73 -1.78 -7.18
CA GLY A 148 -1.40 -0.67 -6.51
C GLY A 148 -0.47 0.14 -5.60
N ILE A 149 0.82 0.23 -5.95
CA ILE A 149 1.83 0.99 -5.20
C ILE A 149 1.40 2.46 -5.10
N LYS A 150 0.94 3.03 -6.22
CA LYS A 150 0.42 4.40 -6.24
C LYS A 150 -1.10 4.39 -6.04
N PRO A 151 -1.61 5.22 -5.12
CA PRO A 151 -3.05 5.26 -4.83
C PRO A 151 -3.83 6.02 -5.91
N LEU A 152 -5.08 5.57 -6.14
CA LEU A 152 -6.03 6.25 -7.02
C LEU A 152 -7.47 5.93 -6.59
N TYR A 153 -8.24 6.97 -6.27
CA TYR A 153 -9.63 6.89 -5.83
C TYR A 153 -10.55 7.63 -6.77
N TYR A 154 -11.80 7.23 -6.81
CA TYR A 154 -12.84 7.90 -7.59
C TYR A 154 -14.20 7.76 -6.91
N THR A 155 -15.10 8.67 -7.26
CA THR A 155 -16.50 8.64 -6.84
C THR A 155 -17.38 9.27 -7.89
N GLU A 156 -18.63 8.80 -7.95
CA GLU A 156 -19.69 9.41 -8.75
C GLU A 156 -20.45 10.45 -7.89
N THR A 157 -20.75 11.58 -8.48
CA THR A 157 -21.59 12.64 -7.93
C THR A 157 -22.73 12.94 -8.90
N ASP A 158 -23.69 13.76 -8.48
CA ASP A 158 -24.76 14.21 -9.38
C ASP A 158 -24.24 15.04 -10.57
N GLU A 159 -23.04 15.59 -10.46
CA GLU A 159 -22.42 16.43 -11.47
C GLU A 159 -21.48 15.65 -12.40
N GLY A 160 -20.98 14.50 -11.99
CA GLY A 160 -20.01 13.73 -12.76
C GLY A 160 -19.16 12.78 -11.93
N VAL A 161 -17.96 12.48 -12.40
CA VAL A 161 -16.95 11.66 -11.70
C VAL A 161 -15.82 12.55 -11.22
N VAL A 162 -15.43 12.36 -9.95
CA VAL A 162 -14.29 13.01 -9.32
C VAL A 162 -13.27 11.95 -8.97
N PHE A 163 -11.99 12.19 -9.25
CA PHE A 163 -10.90 11.28 -8.88
C PHE A 163 -9.73 11.99 -8.22
N GLY A 164 -8.91 11.25 -7.49
CA GLY A 164 -7.71 11.79 -6.84
C GLY A 164 -6.83 10.72 -6.23
N SER A 165 -5.61 11.12 -5.91
CA SER A 165 -4.61 10.25 -5.27
C SER A 165 -4.98 9.86 -3.84
N GLU A 166 -5.77 10.66 -3.14
CA GLU A 166 -6.15 10.48 -1.73
C GLU A 166 -7.62 10.82 -1.51
N LEU A 167 -8.25 10.27 -0.45
CA LEU A 167 -9.66 10.52 -0.14
C LEU A 167 -9.92 12.01 0.13
N LYS A 168 -9.01 12.67 0.88
CA LYS A 168 -9.13 14.11 1.16
C LYS A 168 -9.17 14.96 -0.09
N VAL A 169 -8.59 14.48 -1.19
CA VAL A 169 -8.61 15.17 -2.49
C VAL A 169 -10.01 15.14 -3.08
N LEU A 170 -10.70 13.99 -2.98
CA LEU A 170 -12.09 13.88 -3.39
C LEU A 170 -12.98 14.76 -2.48
N PHE A 171 -12.75 14.71 -1.17
CA PHE A 171 -13.49 15.50 -0.17
C PHE A 171 -13.29 17.02 -0.28
N ALA A 172 -12.23 17.46 -0.96
CA ALA A 172 -12.07 18.88 -1.29
C ALA A 172 -13.07 19.36 -2.36
N HIS A 173 -13.70 18.43 -3.10
CA HIS A 173 -14.80 18.78 -4.01
C HIS A 173 -16.12 18.88 -3.24
N PRO A 174 -16.85 20.03 -3.33
CA PRO A 174 -18.00 20.30 -2.48
C PRO A 174 -19.18 19.33 -2.68
N SER A 175 -19.32 18.73 -3.87
CA SER A 175 -20.42 17.78 -4.17
C SER A 175 -20.13 16.33 -3.72
N VAL A 176 -18.95 16.03 -3.20
CA VAL A 176 -18.60 14.69 -2.71
C VAL A 176 -19.13 14.49 -1.30
N LYS A 177 -19.94 13.45 -1.10
CA LYS A 177 -20.47 13.07 0.21
C LYS A 177 -19.35 12.52 1.11
N ARG A 178 -19.45 12.85 2.41
CA ARG A 178 -18.47 12.47 3.44
C ARG A 178 -19.16 11.67 4.53
N GLU A 179 -19.66 10.50 4.17
CA GLU A 179 -20.41 9.60 5.05
C GLU A 179 -19.73 8.24 5.13
N PHE A 180 -19.68 7.65 6.33
CA PHE A 180 -19.16 6.29 6.50
C PHE A 180 -20.17 5.27 5.95
N SER A 181 -19.65 4.27 5.25
CA SER A 181 -20.35 3.01 4.99
C SER A 181 -20.31 2.14 6.26
N SER A 182 -21.41 1.49 6.62
CA SER A 182 -21.44 0.59 7.79
C SER A 182 -20.58 -0.66 7.57
N GLU A 183 -20.55 -1.19 6.35
CA GLU A 183 -19.62 -2.26 5.96
C GLU A 183 -18.17 -1.77 6.01
N GLY A 184 -17.88 -0.57 5.45
CA GLY A 184 -16.57 0.05 5.50
C GLY A 184 -16.09 0.29 6.93
N LEU A 185 -16.95 0.75 7.83
CA LEU A 185 -16.66 0.89 9.26
C LEU A 185 -16.30 -0.45 9.89
N TYR A 186 -17.07 -1.51 9.60
CA TYR A 186 -16.79 -2.85 10.11
C TYR A 186 -15.41 -3.33 9.67
N HIS A 187 -15.06 -3.16 8.39
CA HIS A 187 -13.75 -3.51 7.87
C HIS A 187 -12.62 -2.66 8.47
N GLN A 188 -12.85 -1.39 8.81
CA GLN A 188 -11.86 -0.58 9.55
C GLN A 188 -11.59 -1.15 10.95
N LEU A 189 -12.59 -1.70 11.63
CA LEU A 189 -12.46 -2.28 12.96
C LEU A 189 -11.77 -3.67 12.95
N ILE A 190 -11.85 -4.41 11.85
CA ILE A 190 -11.13 -5.69 11.67
C ILE A 190 -9.87 -5.56 10.81
N GLN A 191 -9.59 -4.38 10.29
CA GLN A 191 -8.39 -3.99 9.52
C GLN A 191 -8.14 -4.76 8.21
N VAL A 192 -9.09 -5.50 7.70
CA VAL A 192 -9.02 -6.15 6.39
C VAL A 192 -10.11 -5.58 5.52
N MET A 193 -9.72 -4.73 4.58
CA MET A 193 -10.66 -4.13 3.63
C MET A 193 -11.05 -5.09 2.51
N VAL A 194 -12.25 -4.94 2.01
CA VAL A 194 -12.64 -5.54 0.72
C VAL A 194 -11.82 -4.85 -0.38
N PRO A 195 -11.10 -5.57 -1.24
CA PRO A 195 -10.35 -4.97 -2.35
C PRO A 195 -11.18 -3.98 -3.17
N GLY A 196 -10.65 -2.80 -3.39
CA GLY A 196 -11.33 -1.71 -4.11
C GLY A 196 -12.31 -0.87 -3.28
N SER A 197 -12.60 -1.24 -2.01
CA SER A 197 -13.49 -0.47 -1.12
C SER A 197 -12.73 0.55 -0.26
N THR A 198 -13.51 1.44 0.37
CA THR A 198 -13.02 2.41 1.36
C THR A 198 -13.93 2.41 2.60
N ALA A 199 -13.58 3.19 3.61
CA ALA A 199 -14.45 3.40 4.77
C ALA A 199 -15.71 4.22 4.45
N PHE A 200 -15.75 4.91 3.32
CA PHE A 200 -16.75 5.92 2.99
C PHE A 200 -17.68 5.46 1.88
N GLU A 201 -18.96 5.83 2.01
CA GLU A 201 -20.01 5.48 1.07
C GLU A 201 -19.76 6.04 -0.34
N GLY A 202 -19.93 5.20 -1.36
CA GLY A 202 -19.80 5.60 -2.77
C GLY A 202 -18.38 5.92 -3.24
N ILE A 203 -17.36 5.86 -2.35
CA ILE A 203 -15.97 6.10 -2.75
C ILE A 203 -15.26 4.77 -2.97
N ARG A 204 -14.69 4.63 -4.15
CA ARG A 204 -13.99 3.42 -4.60
C ARG A 204 -12.53 3.70 -4.87
N GLN A 205 -11.72 2.66 -4.77
CA GLN A 205 -10.33 2.67 -5.20
C GLN A 205 -10.21 1.91 -6.52
N VAL A 206 -9.43 2.45 -7.47
CA VAL A 206 -9.09 1.67 -8.67
C VAL A 206 -8.26 0.47 -8.24
N PRO A 207 -8.70 -0.78 -8.53
CA PRO A 207 -7.96 -1.96 -8.07
C PRO A 207 -6.57 -2.07 -8.73
N PRO A 208 -5.59 -2.74 -8.07
CA PRO A 208 -4.28 -3.01 -8.67
C PRO A 208 -4.36 -3.74 -9.99
N GLY A 209 -3.63 -3.27 -11.01
CA GLY A 209 -3.64 -3.87 -12.36
C GLY A 209 -4.93 -3.63 -13.16
N HIS A 210 -5.69 -2.57 -12.82
CA HIS A 210 -6.96 -2.26 -13.48
C HIS A 210 -6.99 -0.85 -14.09
N VAL A 211 -7.92 -0.72 -15.00
CA VAL A 211 -8.35 0.53 -15.62
C VAL A 211 -9.84 0.72 -15.32
N VAL A 212 -10.23 1.91 -14.88
CA VAL A 212 -11.63 2.35 -14.86
C VAL A 212 -11.80 3.32 -16.02
N LYS A 213 -12.62 2.94 -17.00
CA LYS A 213 -13.03 3.81 -18.12
C LYS A 213 -14.33 4.48 -17.76
N VAL A 214 -14.36 5.81 -17.86
CA VAL A 214 -15.56 6.65 -17.74
C VAL A 214 -15.85 7.25 -19.10
N GLN A 215 -17.06 7.06 -19.63
CA GLN A 215 -17.44 7.55 -20.95
C GLN A 215 -18.83 8.17 -20.93
N ARG A 216 -19.02 9.30 -21.63
CA ARG A 216 -20.37 9.85 -21.83
C ARG A 216 -21.06 9.13 -22.98
N ARG A 217 -22.24 8.58 -22.71
CA ARG A 217 -23.11 7.98 -23.71
C ARG A 217 -24.57 8.30 -23.42
N ASN A 218 -25.28 8.79 -24.41
CA ASN A 218 -26.73 9.07 -24.30
C ASN A 218 -27.12 9.94 -23.10
N GLY A 219 -26.28 10.95 -22.74
CA GLY A 219 -26.52 11.85 -21.62
C GLY A 219 -26.31 11.23 -20.23
N LYS A 220 -25.62 10.07 -20.16
CA LYS A 220 -25.23 9.39 -18.92
C LYS A 220 -23.74 9.12 -18.92
N LEU A 221 -23.18 8.89 -17.73
CA LEU A 221 -21.85 8.35 -17.56
C LEU A 221 -21.94 6.83 -17.47
N GLU A 222 -21.14 6.15 -18.28
CA GLU A 222 -20.94 4.71 -18.22
C GLU A 222 -19.55 4.44 -17.66
N LEU A 223 -19.49 3.70 -16.55
CA LEU A 223 -18.24 3.26 -15.94
C LEU A 223 -18.04 1.78 -16.24
N SER A 224 -16.86 1.44 -16.69
CA SER A 224 -16.46 0.05 -16.89
C SER A 224 -15.05 -0.18 -16.33
N GLU A 225 -14.86 -1.34 -15.69
CA GLU A 225 -13.59 -1.76 -15.13
C GLU A 225 -12.98 -2.84 -16.02
N HIS A 226 -11.67 -2.70 -16.31
CA HIS A 226 -10.91 -3.65 -17.10
C HIS A 226 -9.62 -4.03 -16.38
N LYS A 227 -9.41 -5.33 -16.17
CA LYS A 227 -8.19 -5.89 -15.60
C LYS A 227 -7.16 -6.10 -16.71
N TYR A 228 -6.03 -5.38 -16.67
CA TYR A 228 -4.94 -5.55 -17.64
C TYR A 228 -3.80 -6.44 -17.12
N TRP A 229 -3.74 -6.69 -15.82
CA TRP A 229 -2.75 -7.55 -15.20
C TRP A 229 -3.27 -8.18 -13.90
N ASP A 230 -2.83 -9.39 -13.57
CA ASP A 230 -3.07 -10.04 -12.29
C ASP A 230 -1.89 -10.91 -11.88
N VAL A 231 -1.84 -11.27 -10.60
CA VAL A 231 -0.93 -12.27 -10.06
C VAL A 231 -1.30 -13.64 -10.61
N ASN A 232 -0.40 -14.26 -11.35
CA ASN A 232 -0.66 -15.52 -12.02
C ASN A 232 0.43 -16.55 -11.72
N PHE A 233 0.18 -17.43 -10.77
CA PHE A 233 1.03 -18.58 -10.50
C PHE A 233 0.78 -19.70 -11.53
N PRO A 234 1.76 -20.58 -11.82
CA PRO A 234 1.57 -21.78 -12.62
C PRO A 234 0.53 -22.73 -12.01
N GLN A 235 0.01 -23.66 -12.81
CA GLN A 235 -0.74 -24.78 -12.24
C GLN A 235 0.22 -25.64 -11.40
N GLU A 236 -0.28 -26.24 -10.31
CA GLU A 236 0.55 -27.09 -9.45
C GLU A 236 1.24 -28.21 -10.22
N SER A 237 0.57 -28.79 -11.23
CA SER A 237 1.11 -29.82 -12.10
C SER A 237 2.21 -29.33 -13.09
N GLU A 238 2.41 -28.04 -13.22
CA GLU A 238 3.45 -27.45 -14.07
C GLU A 238 4.78 -27.26 -13.34
N TYR A 239 4.74 -27.35 -12.00
CA TYR A 239 6.00 -27.28 -11.23
C TYR A 239 6.81 -28.54 -11.38
N PRO A 240 8.15 -28.43 -11.45
CA PRO A 240 9.04 -29.58 -11.42
C PRO A 240 9.02 -30.27 -10.04
N GLY A 241 9.45 -31.52 -10.00
CA GLY A 241 9.63 -32.26 -8.73
C GLY A 241 10.71 -31.67 -7.81
N ASP A 242 10.77 -32.19 -6.59
CA ASP A 242 11.64 -31.68 -5.53
C ASP A 242 13.15 -31.88 -5.82
N ASP A 243 13.52 -32.69 -6.81
CA ASP A 243 14.89 -32.94 -7.26
C ASP A 243 15.38 -31.97 -8.36
N VAL A 244 14.64 -30.91 -8.63
CA VAL A 244 15.00 -29.89 -9.63
C VAL A 244 16.34 -29.21 -9.29
N ASP A 245 17.11 -28.88 -10.32
CA ASP A 245 18.28 -28.01 -10.16
C ASP A 245 17.85 -26.62 -9.72
N GLU A 246 18.31 -26.20 -8.53
CA GLU A 246 17.96 -24.93 -7.92
C GLU A 246 18.70 -23.73 -8.55
N GLN A 247 19.89 -23.99 -9.15
CA GLN A 247 20.79 -22.92 -9.58
C GLN A 247 20.15 -21.94 -10.60
N PRO A 248 19.37 -22.39 -11.60
CA PRO A 248 18.69 -21.48 -12.52
C PRO A 248 17.71 -20.51 -11.82
N TYR A 249 17.01 -20.98 -10.78
CA TYR A 249 16.09 -20.14 -10.00
C TYR A 249 16.84 -19.12 -9.15
N ILE A 250 17.95 -19.52 -8.52
CA ILE A 250 18.82 -18.65 -7.73
C ILE A 250 19.39 -17.54 -8.62
N ASP A 251 19.95 -17.89 -9.77
CA ASP A 251 20.53 -16.94 -10.71
C ASP A 251 19.48 -16.01 -11.32
N GLY A 252 18.29 -16.54 -11.62
CA GLY A 252 17.18 -15.76 -12.12
C GLY A 252 16.68 -14.74 -11.12
N VAL A 253 16.47 -15.11 -9.86
CA VAL A 253 16.08 -14.17 -8.78
C VAL A 253 17.13 -13.07 -8.64
N ARG A 254 18.43 -13.44 -8.58
CA ARG A 254 19.54 -12.47 -8.49
C ARG A 254 19.51 -11.49 -9.65
N LYS A 255 19.36 -11.99 -10.87
CA LYS A 255 19.34 -11.18 -12.10
C LYS A 255 18.18 -10.18 -12.08
N HIS A 256 16.95 -10.68 -11.88
CA HIS A 256 15.76 -9.84 -11.95
C HIS A 256 15.70 -8.82 -10.80
N LEU A 257 16.15 -9.19 -9.59
CA LEU A 257 16.22 -8.26 -8.47
C LEU A 257 17.28 -7.17 -8.68
N LEU A 258 18.46 -7.53 -9.20
CA LEU A 258 19.49 -6.54 -9.56
C LEU A 258 18.95 -5.55 -10.61
N GLU A 259 18.30 -6.05 -11.65
CA GLU A 259 17.68 -5.21 -12.69
C GLU A 259 16.62 -4.28 -12.11
N ALA A 260 15.75 -4.79 -11.22
CA ALA A 260 14.73 -4.01 -10.54
C ALA A 260 15.32 -2.88 -9.69
N VAL A 261 16.42 -3.14 -8.97
CA VAL A 261 17.16 -2.15 -8.19
C VAL A 261 17.78 -1.09 -9.11
N GLN A 262 18.48 -1.52 -10.19
CA GLN A 262 19.10 -0.60 -11.15
C GLN A 262 18.10 0.37 -11.77
N HIS A 263 16.92 -0.10 -12.14
CA HIS A 263 15.85 0.77 -12.65
C HIS A 263 15.40 1.80 -11.61
N ARG A 264 15.25 1.39 -10.35
CA ARG A 264 14.77 2.27 -9.26
C ARG A 264 15.81 3.25 -8.73
N LEU A 265 17.08 3.06 -9.09
CA LEU A 265 18.13 4.07 -8.86
C LEU A 265 18.08 5.21 -9.89
N THR A 266 17.24 5.12 -10.94
CA THR A 266 17.09 6.18 -11.94
C THR A 266 16.35 7.39 -11.34
N ALA A 267 17.08 8.49 -11.11
CA ALA A 267 16.55 9.76 -10.62
C ALA A 267 17.52 10.89 -10.95
N ASP A 268 17.02 12.13 -11.00
CA ASP A 268 17.85 13.34 -11.10
C ASP A 268 18.12 13.96 -9.70
N VAL A 269 17.74 13.25 -8.62
CA VAL A 269 17.97 13.57 -7.20
C VAL A 269 18.66 12.39 -6.50
N PRO A 270 19.28 12.60 -5.32
CA PRO A 270 19.88 11.52 -4.55
C PRO A 270 18.85 10.43 -4.16
N VAL A 271 19.26 9.16 -4.24
CA VAL A 271 18.48 8.00 -3.85
C VAL A 271 19.14 7.33 -2.65
N GLY A 272 18.38 7.13 -1.57
CA GLY A 272 18.81 6.40 -0.38
C GLY A 272 18.13 5.03 -0.27
N CYS A 273 18.36 4.33 0.85
CA CYS A 273 17.69 3.08 1.17
C CYS A 273 17.14 3.10 2.60
N TYR A 274 15.93 2.58 2.82
CA TYR A 274 15.52 2.18 4.15
C TYR A 274 16.21 0.87 4.52
N LEU A 275 16.77 0.81 5.71
CA LEU A 275 17.52 -0.32 6.20
C LEU A 275 16.99 -0.77 7.55
N SER A 276 16.54 -2.01 7.65
CA SER A 276 16.27 -2.73 8.90
C SER A 276 17.30 -3.85 9.06
N GLY A 277 17.21 -4.62 10.15
CA GLY A 277 18.00 -5.85 10.32
C GLY A 277 17.44 -7.05 9.52
N GLY A 278 16.48 -6.84 8.62
CA GLY A 278 15.87 -7.88 7.79
C GLY A 278 16.61 -8.13 6.48
N ILE A 279 16.56 -9.37 5.98
CA ILE A 279 17.23 -9.75 4.72
C ILE A 279 16.76 -8.91 3.52
N ASP A 280 15.52 -8.45 3.51
CA ASP A 280 14.90 -7.72 2.39
C ASP A 280 15.56 -6.36 2.17
N SER A 281 15.57 -5.52 3.20
CA SER A 281 16.21 -4.20 3.15
C SER A 281 17.72 -4.30 2.98
N CYS A 282 18.34 -5.32 3.58
CA CYS A 282 19.77 -5.59 3.41
C CYS A 282 20.09 -6.01 1.97
N ALA A 283 19.27 -6.84 1.33
CA ALA A 283 19.43 -7.19 -0.09
C ALA A 283 19.33 -5.95 -0.99
N ILE A 284 18.37 -5.07 -0.73
CA ILE A 284 18.21 -3.81 -1.47
C ILE A 284 19.44 -2.92 -1.29
N LEU A 285 19.93 -2.72 -0.07
CA LEU A 285 21.13 -1.91 0.18
C LEU A 285 22.37 -2.54 -0.48
N GLY A 286 22.58 -3.87 -0.34
CA GLY A 286 23.73 -4.56 -0.94
C GLY A 286 23.75 -4.45 -2.46
N LEU A 287 22.60 -4.65 -3.12
CA LEU A 287 22.48 -4.50 -4.58
C LEU A 287 22.62 -3.05 -5.02
N SER A 288 22.09 -2.09 -4.25
CA SER A 288 22.24 -0.67 -4.54
C SER A 288 23.71 -0.23 -4.45
N ALA A 289 24.43 -0.67 -3.41
CA ALA A 289 25.85 -0.41 -3.27
C ALA A 289 26.68 -1.05 -4.41
N ALA A 290 26.34 -2.26 -4.83
CA ALA A 290 26.97 -2.93 -5.96
C ALA A 290 26.69 -2.25 -7.32
N ALA A 291 25.53 -1.64 -7.47
CA ALA A 291 25.11 -0.97 -8.71
C ALA A 291 25.60 0.49 -8.82
N THR A 292 26.05 1.11 -7.74
CA THR A 292 26.49 2.50 -7.69
C THR A 292 27.99 2.62 -7.46
N GLN A 293 28.60 3.72 -7.93
CA GLN A 293 30.02 4.03 -7.68
C GLN A 293 30.22 4.94 -6.45
N THR A 294 29.13 5.36 -5.82
CA THR A 294 29.15 6.27 -4.68
C THR A 294 28.54 5.57 -3.46
N SER A 295 28.93 6.02 -2.25
CA SER A 295 28.33 5.52 -1.02
C SER A 295 26.82 5.77 -1.01
N VAL A 296 26.04 4.75 -0.70
CA VAL A 296 24.59 4.82 -0.55
C VAL A 296 24.24 5.29 0.86
N LYS A 297 23.33 6.23 1.01
CA LYS A 297 22.82 6.61 2.32
C LYS A 297 21.74 5.62 2.78
N ALA A 298 21.90 5.05 3.97
CA ALA A 298 20.99 4.10 4.58
C ALA A 298 20.33 4.70 5.83
N PHE A 299 19.01 4.52 5.98
CA PHE A 299 18.21 5.08 7.07
C PHE A 299 17.57 3.95 7.87
N THR A 300 17.74 3.98 9.21
CA THR A 300 17.24 2.96 10.13
C THR A 300 16.46 3.60 11.29
N ILE A 301 15.32 2.98 11.67
CA ILE A 301 14.63 3.28 12.92
C ILE A 301 15.20 2.39 14.03
N GLY A 302 15.63 2.99 15.14
CA GLY A 302 15.92 2.32 16.39
C GLY A 302 14.83 2.62 17.43
N PHE A 303 14.42 1.60 18.18
CA PHE A 303 13.53 1.74 19.32
C PHE A 303 14.33 1.61 20.64
N ASP A 304 13.88 2.29 21.68
CA ASP A 304 14.47 2.19 23.03
C ASP A 304 14.04 0.89 23.77
N SER A 305 14.02 -0.22 23.02
CA SER A 305 13.63 -1.55 23.53
C SER A 305 14.48 -2.62 22.82
N ASP A 306 15.35 -3.29 23.56
CA ASP A 306 16.26 -4.31 23.03
C ASP A 306 15.53 -5.44 22.25
N ALA A 307 14.28 -5.74 22.62
CA ALA A 307 13.48 -6.77 21.97
C ALA A 307 13.03 -6.38 20.55
N TYR A 308 13.02 -5.09 20.23
CA TYR A 308 12.56 -4.54 18.95
C TYR A 308 13.65 -3.75 18.22
N ASP A 309 14.88 -3.65 18.79
CA ASP A 309 15.99 -2.91 18.19
C ASP A 309 16.79 -3.80 17.22
N GLU A 310 16.67 -3.51 15.92
CA GLU A 310 17.42 -4.17 14.85
C GLU A 310 18.67 -3.38 14.41
N THR A 311 18.98 -2.26 15.08
CA THR A 311 20.08 -1.37 14.69
C THR A 311 21.45 -2.05 14.63
N PRO A 312 21.82 -3.02 15.50
CA PRO A 312 23.12 -3.67 15.42
C PRO A 312 23.34 -4.43 14.10
N ILE A 313 22.30 -5.10 13.59
CA ILE A 313 22.40 -5.85 12.33
C ILE A 313 22.37 -4.89 11.12
N ALA A 314 21.53 -3.85 11.20
CA ALA A 314 21.55 -2.80 10.20
C ALA A 314 22.92 -2.13 10.09
N GLN A 315 23.59 -1.89 11.21
CA GLN A 315 24.94 -1.33 11.25
C GLN A 315 25.96 -2.28 10.62
N GLU A 316 25.94 -3.58 10.96
CA GLU A 316 26.81 -4.59 10.33
C GLU A 316 26.68 -4.58 8.81
N MET A 317 25.44 -4.48 8.30
CA MET A 317 25.19 -4.42 6.86
C MET A 317 25.70 -3.11 6.25
N ALA A 318 25.49 -1.98 6.90
CA ALA A 318 25.97 -0.68 6.43
C ALA A 318 27.51 -0.64 6.35
N GLU A 319 28.21 -1.18 7.38
CA GLU A 319 29.67 -1.30 7.41
C GLU A 319 30.18 -2.21 6.28
N ALA A 320 29.52 -3.36 6.07
CA ALA A 320 29.90 -4.31 5.02
C ALA A 320 29.78 -3.73 3.60
N THR A 321 28.87 -2.78 3.39
CA THR A 321 28.64 -2.13 2.09
C THR A 321 29.30 -0.75 1.97
N GLY A 322 29.90 -0.23 3.03
CA GLY A 322 30.43 1.14 3.06
C GLY A 322 29.36 2.23 2.94
N ALA A 323 28.14 1.91 3.37
CA ALA A 323 27.03 2.86 3.32
C ALA A 323 27.15 3.96 4.40
N ASP A 324 26.68 5.17 4.08
CA ASP A 324 26.53 6.26 5.06
C ASP A 324 25.26 6.00 5.88
N HIS A 325 25.45 5.44 7.09
CA HIS A 325 24.36 4.96 7.94
C HIS A 325 23.83 6.03 8.88
N HIS A 326 22.53 6.31 8.76
CA HIS A 326 21.80 7.26 9.59
C HIS A 326 20.74 6.55 10.44
N ILE A 327 20.95 6.53 11.76
CA ILE A 327 20.05 5.89 12.71
C ILE A 327 19.18 6.94 13.38
N MET A 328 17.87 6.80 13.27
CA MET A 328 16.87 7.60 13.99
C MET A 328 16.36 6.81 15.19
N ARG A 329 16.48 7.38 16.39
CA ARG A 329 15.90 6.81 17.60
C ARG A 329 14.56 7.46 17.89
N LEU A 330 13.55 6.63 18.11
CA LEU A 330 12.19 7.03 18.47
C LEU A 330 11.91 6.73 19.93
N ASN A 331 11.36 7.71 20.62
CA ASN A 331 10.87 7.56 21.98
C ASN A 331 9.40 7.12 21.99
N ALA A 332 8.96 6.61 23.14
CA ALA A 332 7.58 6.20 23.35
C ALA A 332 6.56 7.32 23.08
N ASP A 333 6.87 8.54 23.53
CA ASP A 333 5.98 9.70 23.42
C ASP A 333 5.79 10.13 21.96
N ASP A 334 6.84 10.05 21.12
CA ASP A 334 6.80 10.44 19.71
C ASP A 334 5.70 9.71 18.92
N LEU A 335 5.41 8.47 19.29
CA LEU A 335 4.51 7.62 18.49
C LEU A 335 3.05 8.04 18.59
N TYR A 336 2.54 8.34 19.78
CA TYR A 336 1.13 8.72 19.95
C TYR A 336 0.89 10.22 19.76
N ASP A 337 1.88 11.08 19.94
CA ASP A 337 1.79 12.51 19.63
C ASP A 337 1.58 12.75 18.12
N HIS A 338 2.03 11.82 17.27
CA HIS A 338 1.86 11.89 15.82
C HIS A 338 0.75 10.98 15.28
N PHE A 339 0.03 10.25 16.14
CA PHE A 339 -0.98 9.27 15.72
C PHE A 339 -2.12 9.93 14.93
N VAL A 340 -2.70 11.02 15.44
CA VAL A 340 -3.79 11.76 14.78
C VAL A 340 -3.39 12.24 13.39
N LYS A 341 -2.17 12.80 13.28
CA LYS A 341 -1.65 13.28 12.00
C LYS A 341 -1.35 12.14 11.04
N THR A 342 -0.88 11.00 11.54
CA THR A 342 -0.68 9.82 10.70
C THR A 342 -1.99 9.30 10.13
N ILE A 343 -3.08 9.25 10.91
CA ILE A 343 -4.42 8.86 10.43
C ILE A 343 -4.92 9.81 9.32
N TRP A 344 -4.64 11.13 9.42
CA TRP A 344 -4.93 12.08 8.34
C TRP A 344 -4.30 11.67 6.99
N HIS A 345 -3.08 11.14 7.03
CA HIS A 345 -2.37 10.75 5.81
C HIS A 345 -2.70 9.32 5.36
N THR A 346 -2.85 8.37 6.30
CA THR A 346 -3.20 6.99 5.94
C THR A 346 -4.63 6.85 5.45
N GLU A 347 -5.54 7.74 5.91
CA GLU A 347 -6.97 7.75 5.57
C GLU A 347 -7.69 6.43 5.90
N ARG A 348 -7.12 5.71 6.86
CA ARG A 348 -7.64 4.46 7.42
C ARG A 348 -7.07 4.20 8.81
N THR A 349 -7.70 3.27 9.53
CA THR A 349 -7.21 2.85 10.84
C THR A 349 -5.86 2.13 10.73
N ILE A 350 -5.08 2.20 11.80
CA ILE A 350 -3.84 1.45 11.99
C ILE A 350 -3.90 0.74 13.35
N TYR A 351 -3.52 -0.55 13.38
CA TYR A 351 -3.64 -1.36 14.60
C TYR A 351 -2.48 -1.18 15.59
N ASN A 352 -1.36 -0.60 15.12
CA ASN A 352 -0.19 -0.31 15.94
C ASN A 352 0.50 0.96 15.47
N THR A 353 1.52 1.39 16.20
CA THR A 353 2.24 2.64 15.90
C THR A 353 3.37 2.51 14.88
N LEU A 354 3.50 1.38 14.17
CA LEU A 354 4.53 1.22 13.16
C LEU A 354 4.37 2.21 11.99
N GLY A 355 3.14 2.46 11.56
CA GLY A 355 2.86 3.49 10.56
C GLY A 355 3.30 4.88 11.00
N VAL A 356 3.16 5.19 12.30
CA VAL A 356 3.65 6.45 12.87
C VAL A 356 5.18 6.51 12.87
N ALA A 357 5.84 5.40 13.22
CA ALA A 357 7.30 5.31 13.18
C ALA A 357 7.84 5.55 11.75
N LYS A 358 7.20 4.96 10.73
CA LYS A 358 7.54 5.20 9.32
C LYS A 358 7.25 6.64 8.89
N TYR A 359 6.15 7.23 9.33
CA TYR A 359 5.85 8.65 9.10
C TYR A 359 6.98 9.55 9.64
N LEU A 360 7.45 9.30 10.86
CA LEU A 360 8.55 10.06 11.46
C LEU A 360 9.88 9.82 10.75
N MET A 361 10.15 8.59 10.30
CA MET A 361 11.33 8.27 9.51
C MET A 361 11.34 9.04 8.19
N SER A 362 10.25 9.03 7.44
CA SER A 362 10.16 9.78 6.18
C SER A 362 10.35 11.28 6.40
N GLN A 363 9.86 11.83 7.51
CA GLN A 363 10.06 13.23 7.89
C GLN A 363 11.55 13.56 8.08
N GLN A 364 12.29 12.73 8.81
CA GLN A 364 13.73 12.94 9.03
C GLN A 364 14.54 12.76 7.75
N VAL A 365 14.20 11.79 6.91
CA VAL A 365 14.87 11.59 5.62
C VAL A 365 14.67 12.79 4.70
N ASN A 366 13.48 13.37 4.67
CA ASN A 366 13.23 14.61 3.93
C ASN A 366 14.04 15.79 4.48
N GLN A 367 14.19 15.93 5.81
CA GLN A 367 14.98 17.00 6.46
C GLN A 367 16.47 16.96 6.08
N VAL A 368 17.01 15.81 5.66
CA VAL A 368 18.37 15.69 5.15
C VAL A 368 18.43 15.74 3.61
N ASN A 369 17.38 16.31 2.99
CA ASN A 369 17.27 16.60 1.55
C ASN A 369 17.25 15.34 0.65
N TYR A 370 16.75 14.22 1.11
CA TYR A 370 16.41 13.08 0.28
C TYR A 370 14.92 13.11 -0.08
N LYS A 371 14.60 12.77 -1.33
CA LYS A 371 13.23 12.66 -1.84
C LYS A 371 12.87 11.24 -2.25
N VAL A 372 13.87 10.37 -2.39
CA VAL A 372 13.69 8.99 -2.89
C VAL A 372 14.45 8.01 -2.02
N VAL A 373 13.80 6.91 -1.68
CA VAL A 373 14.42 5.77 -1.00
C VAL A 373 13.98 4.45 -1.65
N LEU A 374 14.88 3.47 -1.73
CA LEU A 374 14.56 2.11 -2.07
C LEU A 374 14.17 1.34 -0.80
N THR A 375 13.20 0.45 -0.94
CA THR A 375 12.61 -0.29 0.18
C THR A 375 12.46 -1.78 -0.09
N GLY A 376 12.28 -2.56 0.96
CA GLY A 376 12.22 -4.03 0.92
C GLY A 376 10.80 -4.63 0.87
N GLU A 377 9.74 -3.80 0.81
CA GLU A 377 8.37 -4.29 0.73
C GLU A 377 8.14 -5.12 -0.54
N GLY A 378 7.29 -6.13 -0.45
CA GLY A 378 7.00 -7.08 -1.53
C GLY A 378 7.82 -8.38 -1.47
N SER A 379 8.93 -8.41 -0.73
CA SER A 379 9.77 -9.59 -0.62
C SER A 379 9.07 -10.77 0.05
N ASP A 380 8.38 -10.52 1.15
CA ASP A 380 7.62 -11.54 1.89
C ASP A 380 6.49 -12.11 1.05
N GLU A 381 5.84 -11.27 0.27
CA GLU A 381 4.75 -11.62 -0.63
C GLU A 381 5.20 -12.52 -1.77
N LEU A 382 6.34 -12.22 -2.38
CA LEU A 382 6.84 -12.97 -3.53
C LEU A 382 7.53 -14.28 -3.13
N PHE A 383 8.28 -14.26 -2.02
CA PHE A 383 9.15 -15.38 -1.60
C PHE A 383 8.65 -16.09 -0.35
N ALA A 384 7.37 -15.93 -0.01
CA ALA A 384 6.70 -16.62 1.10
C ALA A 384 7.40 -16.44 2.46
N GLY A 385 7.67 -15.17 2.84
CA GLY A 385 8.41 -14.85 4.06
C GLY A 385 7.58 -14.82 5.35
N TYR A 386 6.24 -14.76 5.28
CA TYR A 386 5.41 -14.66 6.48
C TYR A 386 5.14 -16.02 7.13
N PRO A 387 5.05 -16.07 8.48
CA PRO A 387 4.71 -17.30 9.21
C PRO A 387 3.40 -17.95 8.75
N ALA A 388 2.43 -17.16 8.31
CA ALA A 388 1.17 -17.64 7.76
C ALA A 388 1.37 -18.52 6.51
N PHE A 389 2.26 -18.14 5.60
CA PHE A 389 2.57 -18.93 4.41
C PHE A 389 3.23 -20.25 4.76
N ARG A 390 4.15 -20.26 5.73
CA ARG A 390 4.76 -21.49 6.23
C ARG A 390 3.72 -22.40 6.86
N LYS A 391 2.77 -21.85 7.62
CA LYS A 391 1.65 -22.61 8.19
C LYS A 391 0.80 -23.23 7.09
N ASP A 392 0.37 -22.47 6.10
CA ASP A 392 -0.46 -22.96 5.01
C ASP A 392 0.27 -23.98 4.12
N MET A 393 1.57 -23.78 3.87
CA MET A 393 2.41 -24.76 3.18
C MET A 393 2.41 -26.11 3.88
N PHE A 394 2.57 -26.15 5.19
CA PHE A 394 2.64 -27.40 5.96
C PHE A 394 1.29 -28.06 6.20
N LEU A 395 0.23 -27.28 6.37
CA LEU A 395 -1.10 -27.84 6.59
C LEU A 395 -1.76 -28.35 5.31
N HIS A 396 -1.47 -27.74 4.17
CA HIS A 396 -2.22 -27.95 2.93
C HIS A 396 -1.34 -28.27 1.71
N GLY A 397 -0.04 -28.02 1.77
CA GLY A 397 0.89 -28.15 0.64
C GLY A 397 1.79 -29.41 0.70
N LEU A 398 1.70 -30.21 1.75
CA LEU A 398 2.54 -31.39 1.97
C LEU A 398 1.75 -32.72 1.97
N ASP A 399 0.58 -32.74 1.33
CA ASP A 399 -0.27 -33.93 1.28
C ASP A 399 0.37 -35.13 0.58
N HIS A 400 1.42 -34.88 -0.24
CA HIS A 400 2.20 -35.92 -0.90
C HIS A 400 3.21 -36.61 0.02
N LEU A 401 3.48 -36.05 1.24
CA LEU A 401 4.43 -36.64 2.20
C LEU A 401 3.75 -37.71 3.08
N PRO A 402 4.52 -38.72 3.57
CA PRO A 402 4.04 -39.68 4.57
C PRO A 402 3.56 -38.99 5.84
N ASP A 403 2.53 -39.59 6.51
CA ASP A 403 1.95 -39.05 7.74
C ASP A 403 2.95 -38.77 8.86
N SER A 404 3.99 -39.65 8.99
CA SER A 404 5.05 -39.49 9.99
C SER A 404 5.92 -38.24 9.74
N GLU A 405 6.18 -37.90 8.48
CA GLU A 405 6.95 -36.70 8.11
C GLU A 405 6.08 -35.45 8.30
N ARG A 406 4.81 -35.49 7.91
CA ARG A 406 3.88 -34.38 8.15
C ARG A 406 3.74 -34.07 9.65
N ALA A 407 3.65 -35.09 10.50
CA ALA A 407 3.57 -34.90 11.95
C ALA A 407 4.85 -34.24 12.52
N ALA A 408 6.03 -34.61 12.04
CA ALA A 408 7.28 -33.99 12.45
C ALA A 408 7.37 -32.51 12.02
N TRP A 409 6.90 -32.19 10.81
CA TRP A 409 6.81 -30.81 10.34
C TRP A 409 5.81 -29.99 11.13
N GLN A 410 4.65 -30.57 11.52
CA GLN A 410 3.65 -29.90 12.33
C GLN A 410 4.18 -29.55 13.72
N GLU A 411 4.90 -30.47 14.38
CA GLU A 411 5.55 -30.21 15.67
C GLU A 411 6.58 -29.07 15.58
N LEU A 412 7.41 -29.09 14.53
CA LEU A 412 8.38 -28.04 14.27
C LEU A 412 7.70 -26.67 14.02
N LEU A 413 6.62 -26.67 13.25
CA LEU A 413 5.82 -25.46 12.96
C LEU A 413 5.24 -24.87 14.25
N GLU A 414 4.64 -25.70 15.11
CA GLU A 414 4.06 -25.24 16.38
C GLU A 414 5.12 -24.62 17.29
N LYS A 415 6.31 -25.23 17.34
CA LYS A 415 7.44 -24.72 18.13
C LYS A 415 7.89 -23.35 17.62
N ASN A 416 8.07 -23.19 16.31
CA ASN A 416 8.58 -21.96 15.69
C ASN A 416 7.53 -20.84 15.64
N ASN A 417 6.24 -21.17 15.59
CA ASN A 417 5.17 -20.17 15.50
C ASN A 417 4.68 -19.63 16.86
N LYS A 418 5.21 -20.13 17.98
CA LYS A 418 4.80 -19.65 19.33
C LYS A 418 4.93 -18.14 19.48
N LEU A 419 5.97 -17.55 18.92
CA LEU A 419 6.24 -16.11 18.98
C LEU A 419 5.27 -15.26 18.13
N PHE A 420 4.56 -15.88 17.19
CA PHE A 420 3.68 -15.17 16.24
C PHE A 420 2.19 -15.35 16.54
N LYS A 421 1.85 -16.24 17.49
CA LYS A 421 0.45 -16.46 17.91
C LYS A 421 -0.11 -15.20 18.57
N GLY A 422 -1.25 -14.73 18.06
CA GLY A 422 -1.93 -13.52 18.54
C GLY A 422 -1.51 -12.21 17.84
N ALA A 423 -0.35 -12.20 17.15
CA ALA A 423 0.09 -11.02 16.39
C ALA A 423 -0.07 -11.21 14.87
N MET A 424 0.52 -12.27 14.32
CA MET A 424 0.47 -12.58 12.87
C MET A 424 -0.27 -13.89 12.56
N LEU A 425 -0.51 -14.72 13.56
CA LEU A 425 -1.26 -15.97 13.46
C LEU A 425 -2.41 -15.95 14.46
N ALA A 426 -3.57 -16.45 14.05
CA ALA A 426 -4.69 -16.65 14.96
C ALA A 426 -4.30 -17.63 16.08
N ARG A 427 -4.79 -17.38 17.30
CA ARG A 427 -4.56 -18.27 18.46
C ARG A 427 -5.25 -19.60 18.29
N GLU A 428 -6.48 -19.53 17.79
CA GLU A 428 -7.32 -20.67 17.46
C GLU A 428 -7.58 -20.64 15.96
N GLU A 429 -7.79 -21.82 15.38
CA GLU A 429 -8.12 -21.91 13.96
C GLU A 429 -9.49 -21.27 13.70
N PHE A 430 -9.51 -20.30 12.79
CA PHE A 430 -10.74 -19.67 12.32
C PHE A 430 -11.08 -20.20 10.93
N VAL A 431 -12.30 -20.66 10.78
CA VAL A 431 -12.80 -21.21 9.51
C VAL A 431 -13.83 -20.27 8.89
N SER A 432 -13.54 -19.74 7.72
CA SER A 432 -14.50 -19.01 6.89
C SER A 432 -15.10 -19.95 5.84
N PRO A 433 -16.41 -20.22 5.87
CA PRO A 433 -17.07 -21.06 4.87
C PRO A 433 -16.87 -20.55 3.44
N ALA A 434 -16.83 -19.22 3.25
CA ALA A 434 -16.66 -18.61 1.93
C ALA A 434 -15.26 -18.86 1.36
N PHE A 435 -14.19 -18.69 2.15
CA PHE A 435 -12.84 -19.03 1.73
C PHE A 435 -12.70 -20.53 1.46
N ASN A 436 -13.24 -21.38 2.33
CA ASN A 436 -13.18 -22.83 2.13
C ASN A 436 -13.89 -23.26 0.83
N ALA A 437 -15.05 -22.67 0.52
CA ALA A 437 -15.74 -22.94 -0.74
C ALA A 437 -14.95 -22.46 -1.96
N LYS A 438 -14.23 -21.33 -1.85
CA LYS A 438 -13.48 -20.69 -2.93
C LYS A 438 -12.16 -21.38 -3.23
N MET A 439 -11.43 -21.81 -2.21
CA MET A 439 -10.05 -22.28 -2.34
C MET A 439 -9.70 -23.54 -1.55
N GLY A 440 -10.66 -24.17 -0.86
CA GLY A 440 -10.48 -25.42 -0.15
C GLY A 440 -10.01 -25.29 1.31
N PHE A 441 -9.57 -24.11 1.74
CA PHE A 441 -9.17 -23.81 3.12
C PHE A 441 -9.28 -22.31 3.39
N THR A 442 -9.26 -21.92 4.67
CA THR A 442 -9.18 -20.51 5.08
C THR A 442 -7.71 -20.14 5.26
N PRO A 443 -7.14 -19.23 4.44
CA PRO A 443 -5.74 -18.86 4.55
C PRO A 443 -5.36 -18.35 5.94
N SER A 444 -4.24 -18.82 6.47
CA SER A 444 -3.76 -18.44 7.79
C SER A 444 -3.54 -16.92 7.93
N CYS A 445 -3.29 -16.24 6.82
CA CYS A 445 -3.05 -14.80 6.81
C CYS A 445 -4.28 -13.94 7.10
N VAL A 446 -5.49 -14.39 6.77
CA VAL A 446 -6.74 -13.64 7.04
C VAL A 446 -7.40 -14.05 8.36
N GLN A 447 -7.03 -15.19 8.92
CA GLN A 447 -7.65 -15.72 10.14
C GLN A 447 -7.57 -14.77 11.35
N PRO A 448 -6.42 -14.12 11.67
CA PRO A 448 -6.32 -13.21 12.81
C PRO A 448 -7.32 -12.06 12.74
N TRP A 449 -7.51 -11.53 11.54
CA TRP A 449 -8.36 -10.37 11.28
C TRP A 449 -9.84 -10.76 11.27
N LEU A 450 -10.20 -11.80 10.54
CA LEU A 450 -11.58 -12.29 10.48
C LEU A 450 -12.08 -12.82 11.83
N SER A 451 -11.22 -13.41 12.64
CA SER A 451 -11.58 -13.85 14.00
C SER A 451 -11.93 -12.67 14.93
N CYS A 452 -11.43 -11.47 14.64
CA CYS A 452 -11.78 -10.25 15.37
C CYS A 452 -13.19 -9.73 15.05
N ALA A 453 -13.87 -10.27 14.03
CA ALA A 453 -15.20 -9.79 13.63
C ALA A 453 -16.22 -9.86 14.79
N ASN A 454 -16.19 -10.94 15.60
CA ASN A 454 -17.06 -11.09 16.75
C ASN A 454 -16.80 -10.05 17.87
N VAL A 455 -15.58 -9.52 17.95
CA VAL A 455 -15.21 -8.44 18.89
C VAL A 455 -15.56 -7.08 18.31
N ALA A 456 -15.41 -6.90 16.99
CA ALA A 456 -15.65 -5.65 16.30
C ALA A 456 -17.15 -5.33 16.15
N LEU A 457 -18.00 -6.33 15.88
CA LEU A 457 -19.42 -6.12 15.66
C LEU A 457 -20.16 -5.44 16.84
N PRO A 458 -19.95 -5.86 18.11
CA PRO A 458 -20.55 -5.14 19.24
C PRO A 458 -20.10 -3.70 19.39
N LEU A 459 -18.85 -3.36 18.94
CA LEU A 459 -18.33 -1.99 19.02
C LEU A 459 -19.05 -1.02 18.09
N ILE A 460 -19.75 -1.50 17.06
CA ILE A 460 -20.50 -0.65 16.12
C ILE A 460 -21.77 -0.14 16.80
N ALA A 461 -22.06 1.14 16.65
CA ALA A 461 -23.29 1.76 17.17
C ALA A 461 -24.55 0.99 16.73
N GLU A 462 -25.52 0.84 17.60
CA GLU A 462 -26.71 -0.02 17.42
C GLU A 462 -27.42 0.17 16.08
N GLN A 463 -27.63 1.43 15.67
CA GLN A 463 -28.28 1.76 14.41
C GLN A 463 -27.51 1.20 13.21
N ARG A 464 -26.18 1.35 13.16
CA ARG A 464 -25.32 0.87 12.07
C ARG A 464 -25.10 -0.63 12.13
N ARG A 465 -25.06 -1.19 13.34
CA ARG A 465 -24.92 -2.63 13.58
C ARG A 465 -26.06 -3.41 12.93
N GLY A 466 -27.31 -2.88 12.99
CA GLY A 466 -28.44 -3.48 12.29
C GLY A 466 -28.29 -3.55 10.75
N GLU A 467 -27.50 -2.68 10.14
CA GLU A 467 -27.21 -2.71 8.70
C GLU A 467 -26.21 -3.80 8.31
N VAL A 468 -25.40 -4.30 9.25
CA VAL A 468 -24.33 -5.28 9.03
C VAL A 468 -24.51 -6.58 9.85
N GLU A 469 -25.67 -6.80 10.44
CA GLU A 469 -25.94 -7.98 11.29
C GLU A 469 -25.78 -9.29 10.50
N ASP A 470 -26.24 -9.32 9.25
CA ASP A 470 -26.15 -10.48 8.34
C ASP A 470 -24.92 -10.41 7.39
N TYR A 471 -24.07 -9.41 7.57
CA TYR A 471 -22.90 -9.21 6.70
C TYR A 471 -21.74 -10.11 7.14
N ASP A 472 -21.20 -10.90 6.20
CA ASP A 472 -20.00 -11.72 6.39
C ASP A 472 -18.78 -11.07 5.73
N PRO A 473 -17.86 -10.48 6.53
CA PRO A 473 -16.64 -9.85 5.98
C PRO A 473 -15.76 -10.83 5.20
N GLY A 474 -15.70 -12.10 5.62
CA GLY A 474 -14.93 -13.13 4.94
C GLY A 474 -15.50 -13.45 3.57
N LYS A 475 -16.84 -13.50 3.45
CA LYS A 475 -17.54 -13.69 2.18
C LYS A 475 -17.32 -12.50 1.25
N ALA A 476 -17.47 -11.29 1.75
CA ALA A 476 -17.27 -10.06 0.96
C ALA A 476 -15.86 -10.01 0.33
N ILE A 477 -14.83 -10.37 1.10
CA ILE A 477 -13.45 -10.46 0.59
C ILE A 477 -13.31 -11.62 -0.41
N ALA A 478 -13.77 -12.82 -0.06
CA ALA A 478 -13.64 -14.00 -0.91
C ALA A 478 -14.32 -13.81 -2.28
N ASP A 479 -15.44 -13.10 -2.34
CA ASP A 479 -16.17 -12.84 -3.58
C ASP A 479 -15.39 -11.97 -4.58
N THR A 480 -14.45 -11.12 -4.11
CA THR A 480 -13.60 -10.31 -4.99
C THR A 480 -12.44 -11.10 -5.62
N LEU A 481 -12.12 -12.28 -5.08
CA LEU A 481 -10.99 -13.08 -5.57
C LEU A 481 -11.36 -13.80 -6.88
N ASP A 482 -10.47 -13.73 -7.87
CA ASP A 482 -10.67 -14.41 -9.15
C ASP A 482 -10.45 -15.92 -9.01
N ALA A 483 -11.53 -16.69 -9.15
CA ALA A 483 -11.48 -18.16 -9.01
C ALA A 483 -10.54 -18.82 -10.05
N SER A 484 -10.30 -18.20 -11.22
CA SER A 484 -9.40 -18.73 -12.24
C SER A 484 -7.93 -18.65 -11.81
N MET A 485 -7.59 -17.70 -10.95
CA MET A 485 -6.24 -17.54 -10.38
C MET A 485 -6.00 -18.48 -9.17
N LEU A 486 -7.03 -19.10 -8.64
CA LEU A 486 -6.95 -20.02 -7.48
C LEU A 486 -7.03 -21.50 -7.89
N LYS A 487 -7.85 -21.80 -8.89
CA LYS A 487 -8.14 -23.19 -9.30
C LYS A 487 -6.88 -23.90 -9.81
N GLY A 488 -6.58 -25.08 -9.21
CA GLY A 488 -5.44 -25.92 -9.61
C GLY A 488 -4.07 -25.36 -9.24
N ARG A 489 -4.02 -24.30 -8.43
CA ARG A 489 -2.76 -23.74 -7.90
C ARG A 489 -2.38 -24.43 -6.60
N HIS A 490 -1.09 -24.51 -6.34
CA HIS A 490 -0.57 -25.02 -5.07
C HIS A 490 -1.13 -24.22 -3.87
N PRO A 491 -1.39 -24.83 -2.70
CA PRO A 491 -1.93 -24.11 -1.53
C PRO A 491 -1.15 -22.85 -1.13
N LEU A 492 0.19 -22.91 -1.16
CA LEU A 492 1.04 -21.75 -0.89
C LEU A 492 0.76 -20.60 -1.87
N ASP A 493 0.61 -20.88 -3.16
CA ASP A 493 0.32 -19.89 -4.20
C ASP A 493 -1.04 -19.22 -3.97
N ARG A 494 -2.05 -20.02 -3.59
CA ARG A 494 -3.38 -19.51 -3.24
C ARG A 494 -3.33 -18.60 -2.02
N ALA A 495 -2.53 -18.94 -1.00
CA ALA A 495 -2.34 -18.12 0.19
C ALA A 495 -1.61 -16.80 -0.14
N GLN A 496 -0.54 -16.85 -0.96
CA GLN A 496 0.17 -15.65 -1.42
C GLN A 496 -0.72 -14.75 -2.29
N TYR A 497 -1.53 -15.34 -3.19
CA TYR A 497 -2.50 -14.59 -3.98
C TYR A 497 -3.47 -13.81 -3.09
N VAL A 498 -4.07 -14.45 -2.08
CA VAL A 498 -4.98 -13.79 -1.15
C VAL A 498 -4.27 -12.66 -0.40
N TRP A 499 -3.05 -12.88 0.10
CA TRP A 499 -2.29 -11.84 0.77
C TRP A 499 -2.02 -10.64 -0.13
N ILE A 500 -1.56 -10.86 -1.36
CA ILE A 500 -1.26 -9.79 -2.31
C ILE A 500 -2.52 -8.98 -2.64
N LYS A 501 -3.66 -9.64 -2.78
CA LYS A 501 -4.94 -8.95 -3.10
C LYS A 501 -5.57 -8.25 -1.89
N THR A 502 -5.17 -8.56 -0.66
CA THR A 502 -5.77 -8.01 0.57
C THR A 502 -4.78 -7.19 1.40
N MET A 503 -3.77 -7.84 1.98
CA MET A 503 -2.87 -7.23 2.97
C MET A 503 -1.79 -6.36 2.33
N LEU A 504 -1.24 -6.76 1.18
CA LEU A 504 -0.19 -5.98 0.53
C LEU A 504 -0.72 -4.59 0.16
N GLU A 505 -1.77 -4.52 -0.63
CA GLU A 505 -2.36 -3.25 -1.05
C GLU A 505 -3.03 -2.54 0.12
N GLY A 506 -3.85 -3.29 0.87
CA GLY A 506 -4.69 -2.75 1.93
C GLY A 506 -3.93 -2.27 3.17
N GLN A 507 -2.76 -2.79 3.46
CA GLN A 507 -1.97 -2.45 4.65
C GLN A 507 -0.55 -2.00 4.31
N ILE A 508 0.26 -2.89 3.73
CA ILE A 508 1.70 -2.68 3.58
C ILE A 508 2.01 -1.46 2.70
N LEU A 509 1.35 -1.35 1.54
CA LEU A 509 1.56 -0.22 0.63
C LEU A 509 0.83 1.06 1.05
N THR A 510 -0.06 0.98 2.04
CA THR A 510 -0.78 2.12 2.59
C THR A 510 -0.03 2.72 3.78
N TRP A 511 -0.27 2.23 4.99
CA TRP A 511 0.33 2.79 6.21
C TRP A 511 1.79 2.38 6.43
N GLY A 512 2.26 1.34 5.75
CA GLY A 512 3.67 0.93 5.72
C GLY A 512 4.45 1.46 4.53
N GLY A 513 3.83 2.19 3.60
CA GLY A 513 4.42 2.64 2.33
C GLY A 513 4.00 4.04 1.91
N ASP A 514 3.44 4.18 0.72
CA ASP A 514 3.18 5.45 0.03
C ASP A 514 2.56 6.54 0.92
N ARG A 515 1.54 6.23 1.74
CA ARG A 515 0.81 7.25 2.48
C ARG A 515 1.65 7.96 3.52
N VAL A 516 2.45 7.22 4.29
CA VAL A 516 3.30 7.77 5.35
C VAL A 516 4.60 8.37 4.81
N ASP A 517 5.09 7.84 3.69
CA ASP A 517 6.26 8.42 3.02
C ASP A 517 5.88 9.73 2.32
N MET A 518 4.80 9.74 1.53
CA MET A 518 4.33 10.93 0.85
C MET A 518 3.78 12.01 1.77
N ALA A 519 3.37 11.67 2.99
CA ALA A 519 3.05 12.67 4.03
C ALA A 519 4.18 13.68 4.25
N ASN A 520 5.41 13.29 3.94
CA ASN A 520 6.61 14.11 4.07
C ASN A 520 7.36 14.27 2.73
N SER A 521 6.66 14.21 1.61
CA SER A 521 7.24 14.39 0.26
C SER A 521 8.39 13.42 -0.04
N MET A 522 8.26 12.17 0.42
CA MET A 522 9.22 11.09 0.19
C MET A 522 8.64 10.05 -0.76
N GLU A 523 9.41 9.65 -1.77
CA GLU A 523 9.07 8.54 -2.66
C GLU A 523 9.76 7.25 -2.20
N ALA A 524 8.97 6.29 -1.71
CA ALA A 524 9.44 4.94 -1.47
C ALA A 524 9.24 4.08 -2.73
N ARG A 525 10.32 3.38 -3.14
CA ARG A 525 10.39 2.52 -4.32
C ARG A 525 10.61 1.06 -3.91
N PRO A 526 9.57 0.23 -3.83
CA PRO A 526 9.69 -1.18 -3.46
C PRO A 526 10.23 -2.01 -4.63
N ALA A 527 11.53 -2.29 -4.63
CA ALA A 527 12.17 -2.97 -5.76
C ALA A 527 11.68 -4.41 -5.97
N PHE A 528 11.23 -5.09 -4.92
CA PHE A 528 10.63 -6.42 -5.06
C PHE A 528 9.32 -6.41 -5.84
N LEU A 529 8.58 -5.30 -5.86
CA LEU A 529 7.33 -5.18 -6.63
C LEU A 529 7.55 -4.77 -8.10
N ASP A 530 8.75 -5.01 -8.63
CA ASP A 530 8.96 -4.98 -10.07
C ASP A 530 8.24 -6.17 -10.73
N HIS A 531 7.39 -5.91 -11.72
CA HIS A 531 6.55 -6.98 -12.27
C HIS A 531 7.35 -8.06 -13.01
N HIS A 532 8.50 -7.75 -13.63
CA HIS A 532 9.35 -8.78 -14.24
C HIS A 532 9.97 -9.70 -13.19
N LEU A 533 10.40 -9.13 -12.03
CA LEU A 533 10.84 -9.95 -10.90
C LEU A 533 9.68 -10.77 -10.33
N ALA A 534 8.51 -10.17 -10.16
CA ALA A 534 7.34 -10.84 -9.61
C ALA A 534 6.86 -12.00 -10.50
N GLU A 535 6.72 -11.75 -11.81
CA GLU A 535 6.36 -12.79 -12.78
C GLU A 535 7.38 -13.95 -12.79
N TYR A 536 8.68 -13.65 -12.66
CA TYR A 536 9.70 -14.67 -12.49
C TYR A 536 9.55 -15.41 -11.15
N ALA A 537 9.36 -14.69 -10.02
CA ALA A 537 9.20 -15.26 -8.70
C ALA A 537 7.99 -16.21 -8.59
N PHE A 538 6.90 -15.93 -9.32
CA PHE A 538 5.73 -16.80 -9.39
C PHE A 538 6.06 -18.16 -10.04
N THR A 539 7.06 -18.25 -10.92
CA THR A 539 7.51 -19.51 -11.51
C THR A 539 8.39 -20.35 -10.61
N VAL A 540 8.91 -19.78 -9.51
CA VAL A 540 9.76 -20.51 -8.55
C VAL A 540 8.91 -21.54 -7.82
N PRO A 541 9.30 -22.84 -7.80
CA PRO A 541 8.54 -23.89 -7.12
C PRO A 541 8.32 -23.59 -5.64
N PRO A 542 7.17 -23.97 -5.06
CA PRO A 542 6.85 -23.75 -3.64
C PRO A 542 7.94 -24.22 -2.67
N HIS A 543 8.54 -25.41 -2.91
CA HIS A 543 9.60 -25.98 -2.08
C HIS A 543 10.92 -25.21 -2.15
N LEU A 544 11.13 -24.33 -3.16
CA LEU A 544 12.28 -23.41 -3.23
C LEU A 544 11.97 -22.04 -2.62
N ARG A 545 10.72 -21.70 -2.40
CA ARG A 545 10.33 -20.51 -1.62
C ARG A 545 10.39 -20.80 -0.12
N ILE A 546 9.89 -21.98 0.31
CA ILE A 546 10.00 -22.48 1.69
C ILE A 546 10.66 -23.85 1.63
N LYS A 547 11.94 -23.95 2.05
CA LYS A 547 12.68 -25.20 2.10
C LYS A 547 12.94 -25.64 3.53
N GLY A 548 12.31 -26.73 3.95
CA GLY A 548 12.29 -27.11 5.34
C GLY A 548 11.59 -26.02 6.19
N ASN A 549 12.25 -25.53 7.21
CA ASN A 549 11.76 -24.43 8.06
C ASN A 549 12.26 -23.04 7.59
N LYS A 550 12.96 -22.95 6.45
CA LYS A 550 13.56 -21.72 5.95
C LYS A 550 12.63 -21.06 4.93
N GLU A 551 12.02 -19.97 5.32
CA GLU A 551 11.30 -19.05 4.42
C GLU A 551 12.29 -18.28 3.53
N LYS A 552 11.81 -17.79 2.37
CA LYS A 552 12.60 -17.04 1.37
C LYS A 552 13.86 -17.77 0.92
N TYR A 553 13.84 -19.10 0.86
CA TYR A 553 15.05 -19.90 0.62
C TYR A 553 15.78 -19.46 -0.64
N VAL A 554 15.11 -19.40 -1.79
CA VAL A 554 15.73 -19.00 -3.06
C VAL A 554 16.30 -17.59 -3.01
N LEU A 555 15.66 -16.65 -2.33
CA LEU A 555 16.18 -15.28 -2.15
C LEU A 555 17.43 -15.29 -1.27
N ARG A 556 17.44 -16.06 -0.17
CA ARG A 556 18.61 -16.21 0.70
C ARG A 556 19.81 -16.74 -0.10
N GLU A 557 19.61 -17.80 -0.89
CA GLU A 557 20.65 -18.36 -1.75
C GLU A 557 21.10 -17.36 -2.85
N ALA A 558 20.16 -16.63 -3.45
CA ALA A 558 20.47 -15.60 -4.45
C ALA A 558 21.33 -14.46 -3.89
N MET A 559 21.20 -14.15 -2.60
CA MET A 559 21.97 -13.08 -1.94
C MET A 559 23.25 -13.55 -1.28
N LYS A 560 23.63 -14.84 -1.36
CA LYS A 560 24.89 -15.35 -0.82
C LYS A 560 26.10 -14.60 -1.40
N GLY A 561 27.02 -14.22 -0.52
CA GLY A 561 28.22 -13.46 -0.84
C GLY A 561 28.01 -11.95 -0.95
N LEU A 562 26.76 -11.47 -0.90
CA LEU A 562 26.43 -10.03 -0.88
C LEU A 562 26.14 -9.52 0.54
N LEU A 563 25.58 -10.38 1.39
CA LEU A 563 25.14 -10.03 2.73
C LEU A 563 26.06 -10.64 3.80
N PRO A 564 26.18 -10.01 4.99
CA PRO A 564 26.86 -10.60 6.14
C PRO A 564 26.29 -11.96 6.54
N GLU A 565 27.14 -12.84 7.07
CA GLU A 565 26.76 -14.21 7.42
C GLU A 565 25.68 -14.30 8.49
N THR A 566 25.63 -13.33 9.39
CA THR A 566 24.63 -13.17 10.45
C THR A 566 23.20 -13.19 9.91
N LEU A 567 22.97 -12.56 8.74
CA LEU A 567 21.66 -12.50 8.09
C LEU A 567 21.14 -13.84 7.56
N TYR A 568 22.05 -14.76 7.22
CA TYR A 568 21.64 -16.10 6.75
C TYR A 568 21.25 -17.04 7.88
N LYS A 569 21.76 -16.79 9.10
CA LYS A 569 21.51 -17.62 10.29
C LYS A 569 20.32 -17.17 11.09
N ARG A 570 19.87 -15.92 10.88
CA ARG A 570 18.76 -15.31 11.62
C ARG A 570 17.42 -15.81 11.08
N GLU A 571 16.52 -16.20 11.98
CA GLU A 571 15.10 -16.35 11.67
C GLU A 571 14.46 -14.97 11.46
N LYS A 572 13.41 -14.90 10.61
CA LYS A 572 12.68 -13.66 10.40
C LYS A 572 12.04 -13.19 11.69
N PHE A 573 12.32 -11.95 12.06
CA PHE A 573 11.55 -11.19 13.01
C PHE A 573 10.73 -10.14 12.24
N ALA A 574 9.42 -10.09 12.48
CA ALA A 574 8.61 -9.06 11.85
C ALA A 574 8.96 -7.71 12.47
N PHE A 575 9.22 -6.70 11.62
CA PHE A 575 9.41 -5.34 12.10
C PHE A 575 8.10 -4.84 12.71
N MET A 576 8.08 -4.62 14.02
CA MET A 576 6.92 -4.20 14.80
C MET A 576 7.32 -3.10 15.78
N ALA A 577 6.41 -2.16 16.03
CA ALA A 577 6.55 -1.20 17.12
C ALA A 577 6.13 -1.86 18.45
N PRO A 578 6.79 -1.52 19.58
CA PRO A 578 6.40 -2.04 20.89
C PRO A 578 4.94 -1.70 21.22
N PRO A 579 4.14 -2.66 21.76
CA PRO A 579 2.74 -2.42 22.15
C PRO A 579 2.57 -1.30 23.19
N ALA A 580 1.38 -0.69 23.24
CA ALA A 580 1.13 0.46 24.12
C ALA A 580 1.21 0.11 25.61
N HIS A 581 0.66 -1.05 26.01
CA HIS A 581 0.66 -1.50 27.41
C HIS A 581 2.06 -1.81 27.98
N THR A 582 3.09 -1.96 27.12
CA THR A 582 4.47 -2.27 27.56
C THR A 582 5.22 -1.06 28.13
N ASP A 583 4.69 0.16 27.94
CA ASP A 583 5.29 1.40 28.40
C ASP A 583 4.23 2.33 29.03
N PRO A 584 4.37 2.69 30.32
CA PRO A 584 3.41 3.56 30.99
C PRO A 584 3.19 4.92 30.31
N LYS A 585 4.20 5.48 29.65
CA LYS A 585 4.08 6.76 28.94
C LYS A 585 3.23 6.61 27.69
N LYS A 586 3.43 5.52 26.92
CA LYS A 586 2.56 5.20 25.76
C LYS A 586 1.11 5.05 26.19
N TRP A 587 0.87 4.33 27.28
CA TRP A 587 -0.48 4.13 27.78
C TRP A 587 -1.12 5.46 28.20
N GLN A 588 -0.39 6.35 28.88
CA GLN A 588 -0.87 7.69 29.20
C GLN A 588 -1.21 8.51 27.95
N ALA A 589 -0.42 8.40 26.88
CA ALA A 589 -0.69 9.06 25.62
C ALA A 589 -1.96 8.50 24.95
N VAL A 590 -2.18 7.18 24.99
CA VAL A 590 -3.43 6.55 24.55
C VAL A 590 -4.64 7.09 25.34
N LEU A 591 -4.54 7.15 26.68
CA LEU A 591 -5.64 7.68 27.52
C LEU A 591 -5.98 9.13 27.17
N LYS A 592 -4.96 9.98 26.93
CA LYS A 592 -5.16 11.37 26.51
C LYS A 592 -5.91 11.46 25.17
N LEU A 593 -5.58 10.59 24.20
CA LEU A 593 -6.33 10.52 22.93
C LEU A 593 -7.75 9.99 23.16
N ALA A 594 -7.91 9.03 24.08
CA ALA A 594 -9.24 8.50 24.41
C ALA A 594 -10.13 9.56 25.06
N GLU A 595 -9.60 10.40 25.95
CA GLU A 595 -10.34 11.55 26.51
C GLU A 595 -10.85 12.50 25.42
N GLN A 596 -10.10 12.68 24.35
CA GLN A 596 -10.46 13.57 23.24
C GLN A 596 -11.42 12.92 22.24
N PHE A 597 -11.18 11.68 21.83
CA PHE A 597 -11.87 11.06 20.71
C PHE A 597 -12.83 9.93 21.10
N LEU A 598 -12.68 9.34 22.29
CA LEU A 598 -13.51 8.24 22.79
C LEU A 598 -14.30 8.65 24.04
N SER A 599 -14.41 9.95 24.36
CA SER A 599 -15.35 10.44 25.36
C SER A 599 -16.78 10.13 24.92
N LYS A 600 -17.70 10.07 25.88
CA LYS A 600 -19.13 9.80 25.58
C LYS A 600 -19.69 10.77 24.54
N GLU A 601 -19.39 12.05 24.71
CA GLU A 601 -19.85 13.11 23.82
C GLU A 601 -19.32 12.91 22.39
N ALA A 602 -18.02 12.59 22.25
CA ALA A 602 -17.40 12.39 20.94
C ALA A 602 -17.93 11.13 20.23
N VAL A 603 -18.16 10.06 20.98
CA VAL A 603 -18.67 8.78 20.44
C VAL A 603 -20.14 8.93 20.01
N GLU A 604 -20.98 9.56 20.86
CA GLU A 604 -22.40 9.80 20.55
C GLU A 604 -22.57 10.78 19.37
N GLU A 605 -21.74 11.83 19.29
CA GLU A 605 -21.74 12.78 18.17
C GLU A 605 -21.41 12.09 16.83
N ALA A 606 -20.41 11.23 16.82
CA ALA A 606 -20.00 10.52 15.60
C ALA A 606 -21.00 9.44 15.16
N GLY A 607 -21.68 8.79 16.13
CA GLY A 607 -22.64 7.72 15.84
C GLY A 607 -22.02 6.49 15.14
N LEU A 608 -20.72 6.24 15.34
CA LEU A 608 -19.99 5.12 14.76
C LEU A 608 -19.83 3.96 15.72
N LEU A 609 -19.54 4.25 16.99
CA LEU A 609 -19.24 3.27 18.03
C LEU A 609 -20.32 3.26 19.12
N ASP A 610 -20.44 2.12 19.79
CA ASP A 610 -21.25 1.95 21.02
C ASP A 610 -20.39 2.32 22.23
N PHE A 611 -20.78 3.38 22.96
CA PHE A 611 -19.99 3.89 24.07
C PHE A 611 -19.86 2.89 25.23
N ALA A 612 -20.89 2.09 25.49
CA ALA A 612 -20.83 1.09 26.56
C ALA A 612 -19.79 -0.01 26.24
N GLU A 613 -19.63 -0.37 24.97
CA GLU A 613 -18.60 -1.32 24.54
C GLU A 613 -17.20 -0.68 24.56
N VAL A 614 -17.08 0.62 24.26
CA VAL A 614 -15.82 1.36 24.45
C VAL A 614 -15.37 1.30 25.91
N GLU A 615 -16.25 1.65 26.86
CA GLU A 615 -15.94 1.56 28.30
C GLU A 615 -15.56 0.14 28.73
N ARG A 616 -16.31 -0.86 28.24
CA ARG A 616 -16.04 -2.29 28.55
C ARG A 616 -14.66 -2.71 28.04
N THR A 617 -14.24 -2.25 26.88
CA THR A 617 -12.93 -2.55 26.29
C THR A 617 -11.80 -1.99 27.16
N PHE A 618 -11.90 -0.73 27.62
CA PHE A 618 -10.93 -0.13 28.52
C PHE A 618 -10.89 -0.84 29.89
N ALA A 619 -12.07 -1.10 30.49
CA ALA A 619 -12.16 -1.82 31.75
C ALA A 619 -11.52 -3.22 31.68
N LYS A 620 -11.73 -3.92 30.57
CA LYS A 620 -11.07 -5.20 30.31
C LYS A 620 -9.55 -5.07 30.20
N HIS A 621 -9.06 -4.05 29.45
CA HIS A 621 -7.62 -3.81 29.30
C HIS A 621 -6.92 -3.53 30.63
N GLU A 622 -7.57 -2.82 31.56
CA GLU A 622 -7.02 -2.46 32.88
C GLU A 622 -7.09 -3.63 33.90
N SER A 623 -7.86 -4.69 33.61
CA SER A 623 -7.99 -5.82 34.50
C SER A 623 -6.67 -6.60 34.65
N ASP A 624 -6.35 -6.99 35.88
CA ASP A 624 -5.22 -7.87 36.21
C ASP A 624 -5.43 -9.33 35.77
N GLU A 625 -6.67 -9.71 35.44
CA GLU A 625 -7.03 -11.08 35.02
C GLU A 625 -6.70 -11.32 33.53
N VAL A 626 -6.43 -10.26 32.76
CA VAL A 626 -6.16 -10.32 31.32
C VAL A 626 -4.69 -10.63 31.07
N SER A 627 -4.43 -11.65 30.25
CA SER A 627 -3.08 -12.04 29.87
C SER A 627 -2.39 -10.95 29.03
N ILE A 628 -1.05 -10.94 29.02
CA ILE A 628 -0.24 -10.00 28.23
C ILE A 628 -0.63 -10.07 26.73
N ASP A 629 -0.84 -11.27 26.24
CA ASP A 629 -1.23 -11.47 24.83
C ASP A 629 -2.63 -10.91 24.53
N GLU A 630 -3.58 -10.99 25.45
CA GLU A 630 -4.89 -10.34 25.27
C GLU A 630 -4.76 -8.82 25.31
N LYS A 631 -3.84 -8.26 26.12
CA LYS A 631 -3.57 -6.83 26.14
C LYS A 631 -3.05 -6.35 24.78
N VAL A 632 -2.22 -7.12 24.09
CA VAL A 632 -1.79 -6.79 22.70
C VAL A 632 -2.99 -6.70 21.74
N GLN A 633 -3.96 -7.60 21.86
CA GLN A 633 -5.17 -7.53 21.04
C GLN A 633 -6.04 -6.33 21.41
N LEU A 634 -6.21 -6.07 22.69
CA LEU A 634 -6.96 -4.91 23.15
C LEU A 634 -6.30 -3.58 22.74
N ASP A 635 -4.96 -3.50 22.75
CA ASP A 635 -4.23 -2.34 22.20
C ASP A 635 -4.61 -2.10 20.73
N ALA A 636 -4.69 -3.17 19.92
CA ALA A 636 -5.08 -3.05 18.52
C ALA A 636 -6.54 -2.60 18.37
N VAL A 637 -7.46 -3.14 19.17
CA VAL A 637 -8.88 -2.74 19.18
C VAL A 637 -9.02 -1.26 19.57
N ILE A 638 -8.31 -0.81 20.62
CA ILE A 638 -8.32 0.59 21.06
C ILE A 638 -7.78 1.50 19.95
N ASN A 639 -6.68 1.11 19.29
CA ASN A 639 -6.17 1.88 18.15
C ASN A 639 -7.17 1.95 16.98
N HIS A 640 -7.94 0.89 16.73
CA HIS A 640 -9.00 0.93 15.71
C HIS A 640 -10.15 1.85 16.11
N MET A 641 -10.60 1.81 17.38
CA MET A 641 -11.63 2.73 17.89
C MET A 641 -11.17 4.19 17.79
N LEU A 642 -9.95 4.49 18.23
CA LEU A 642 -9.34 5.80 18.05
C LEU A 642 -9.27 6.17 16.56
N GLY A 643 -8.82 5.24 15.72
CA GLY A 643 -8.68 5.46 14.28
C GLY A 643 -9.98 5.85 13.60
N VAL A 644 -11.10 5.14 13.85
CA VAL A 644 -12.39 5.48 13.22
C VAL A 644 -12.94 6.83 13.71
N GLN A 645 -12.78 7.17 14.98
CA GLN A 645 -13.19 8.45 15.52
C GLN A 645 -12.35 9.63 14.98
N ILE A 646 -11.03 9.41 14.82
CA ILE A 646 -10.14 10.39 14.20
C ILE A 646 -10.47 10.57 12.71
N LEU A 647 -10.79 9.48 11.99
CA LEU A 647 -11.25 9.57 10.60
C LEU A 647 -12.56 10.39 10.49
N HIS A 648 -13.51 10.15 11.40
CA HIS A 648 -14.72 10.95 11.47
C HIS A 648 -14.41 12.44 11.72
N HIS A 649 -13.56 12.73 12.70
CA HIS A 649 -13.12 14.09 13.00
C HIS A 649 -12.51 14.77 11.76
N HIS A 650 -11.59 14.08 11.06
CA HIS A 650 -10.89 14.65 9.93
C HIS A 650 -11.76 14.84 8.68
N PHE A 651 -12.64 13.88 8.38
CA PHE A 651 -13.27 13.84 7.06
C PHE A 651 -14.77 14.09 7.06
N VAL A 652 -15.43 13.94 8.21
CA VAL A 652 -16.89 14.18 8.34
C VAL A 652 -17.16 15.48 9.07
N LYS A 653 -16.55 15.65 10.27
CA LYS A 653 -16.75 16.81 11.12
C LYS A 653 -16.06 18.07 10.59
N THR A 654 -14.83 17.92 10.08
CA THR A 654 -14.04 19.04 9.52
C THR A 654 -14.59 19.42 8.14
N ASP A 655 -14.68 20.70 7.85
CA ASP A 655 -15.01 21.21 6.51
C ASP A 655 -13.78 21.10 5.60
N VAL A 656 -13.64 19.94 4.93
CA VAL A 656 -12.49 19.66 4.05
C VAL A 656 -12.43 20.58 2.83
N PRO A 657 -13.55 20.94 2.16
CA PRO A 657 -13.55 21.96 1.10
C PRO A 657 -12.99 23.31 1.54
N GLU A 658 -13.42 23.82 2.71
CA GLU A 658 -12.91 25.08 3.25
C GLU A 658 -11.43 24.96 3.65
N MET A 659 -11.02 23.85 4.28
CA MET A 659 -9.60 23.57 4.58
C MET A 659 -8.75 23.57 3.31
N ALA A 660 -9.22 22.97 2.23
CA ALA A 660 -8.53 22.95 0.95
C ALA A 660 -8.40 24.34 0.33
N ALA A 661 -9.47 25.14 0.40
CA ALA A 661 -9.47 26.53 -0.07
C ALA A 661 -8.51 27.41 0.75
N GLN A 662 -8.51 27.25 2.08
CA GLN A 662 -7.57 27.95 2.95
C GLN A 662 -6.13 27.53 2.66
N ARG A 663 -5.88 26.24 2.42
CA ARG A 663 -4.55 25.74 2.05
C ARG A 663 -4.06 26.31 0.72
N ALA A 664 -4.93 26.39 -0.28
CA ALA A 664 -4.59 27.04 -1.57
C ALA A 664 -4.18 28.48 -1.38
N LYS A 665 -4.92 29.24 -0.56
CA LYS A 665 -4.62 30.64 -0.23
C LYS A 665 -3.27 30.79 0.49
N GLU A 666 -2.97 29.93 1.47
CA GLU A 666 -1.67 29.92 2.19
C GLU A 666 -0.49 29.65 1.25
N LEU A 667 -0.68 28.79 0.25
CA LEU A 667 0.32 28.48 -0.76
C LEU A 667 0.44 29.55 -1.85
N GLY A 668 -0.47 30.52 -1.90
CA GLY A 668 -0.57 31.48 -2.99
C GLY A 668 -1.00 30.84 -4.32
N TRP A 669 -1.68 29.70 -4.28
CA TRP A 669 -2.18 29.01 -5.47
C TRP A 669 -3.58 29.54 -5.84
N HIS A 670 -3.71 30.00 -7.07
CA HIS A 670 -4.91 30.60 -7.61
C HIS A 670 -5.28 30.00 -8.97
N ALA A 671 -6.56 30.09 -9.33
CA ALA A 671 -7.09 29.69 -10.62
C ALA A 671 -6.73 30.68 -11.74
#